data_81cda61915a2ac606d915d83eec186a1
#
_entry.id   81cda61915a2ac606d915d83eec186a1
#
_cell.length_a   1.000
_cell.length_b   1.000
_cell.length_c   1.000
_cell.angle_alpha   90.00
_cell.angle_beta   90.00
_cell.angle_gamma   90.00
#
_symmetry.space_group_name_H-M   'P 1'
#
loop_
_entity.id
_entity.type
_entity.pdbx_description
1 polymer ?
#
loop_
_entity_poly.entity_id
_entity_poly.type
_entity_poly.pdbx_seq_one_letter_code
_entity_poly.pdbx_strand_id
1 'polypeptide(L)'
;MKKRLPLLLTALCFLLCAAPLAGCTPAEEDVYGPTEKPGYPCENDEYTYLIHPESGEVTITSYLGTAEEVVVPAELDGYPVTAIQYFTIRPAAKALVKSVVLPDGLTEIGRIAFCGSALEEIEIPDSVERIGPDAFIGTPWLDAQTDEFIIVGDGVLIGCSLSEAESGAEADAPPTEMRIPNGVKHICLSFSEEPEGTYAVFIPSGVRSIGDYAFSRMNIASLSFEEGVREIGAHAFDGALHIEALELPDSLLYIGDGAFRGNESLRRIVLGKHTKHIGNYAFSSCESLISVDGLSGAARIGAYAFLYTPYFNNLTQEFVILGDGVLVAYNGRDKDVVVPEGVKSIVDAFSGKPIESVTLPSTLRSIDDYAFSYATALESVRFSAGCAPTSVGSYAFAGCTALRTVELPSSVTRIGDYAFSECAALREITLPKDLRSLGRAAFQSCTALTALTLPASLNEIGSYAFKSCPALKRIDLPDSVYALGSGAFMGCEQLTSARLPAKLTYIPDCLFLLCTRLQAVTMPEAVERIEAQAFQQCEALEEIAVPEACRDIGMSAFAGTPFLRRLHERDGAFAVLNRVLVGYDGDASEIVVPDGVERVMTMFSNYNAYEAALITSIVFPDSVTEIGELTLHGCHSLTTLTFGDGLRIVPEIKVSIRNMQAITLGRGCAYISPNAFFFSEDNACTFVVPEGSYAARWASEKAYLHRIATYE
;
A
#
# COMPACT_ATOMS: atom_id res chain seq x y z
N MET A 1 -19.13 -33.80 -30.60
CA MET A 1 -17.81 -33.20 -30.86
C MET A 1 -17.98 -31.70 -30.86
N LYS A 2 -17.92 -31.06 -29.71
CA LYS A 2 -18.03 -29.61 -29.53
C LYS A 2 -16.67 -29.10 -28.97
N LYS A 3 -16.15 -28.11 -29.69
CA LYS A 3 -14.85 -27.47 -29.47
C LYS A 3 -14.85 -26.76 -28.13
N ARG A 4 -13.97 -27.17 -27.24
CA ARG A 4 -13.51 -26.39 -26.05
C ARG A 4 -12.22 -25.67 -26.46
N LEU A 5 -12.26 -24.36 -26.50
CA LEU A 5 -11.17 -23.40 -26.35
C LEU A 5 -11.83 -22.00 -26.31
N PRO A 6 -11.41 -21.04 -25.51
CA PRO A 6 -10.15 -20.89 -24.81
C PRO A 6 -10.31 -20.50 -23.32
N LEU A 7 -9.92 -21.36 -22.42
CA LEU A 7 -9.81 -21.05 -20.99
C LEU A 7 -8.34 -20.93 -20.52
N LEU A 8 -7.39 -20.92 -21.48
CA LEU A 8 -5.95 -20.96 -21.13
C LEU A 8 -5.22 -19.61 -21.21
N LEU A 9 -5.85 -18.53 -21.70
CA LEU A 9 -5.13 -17.24 -21.83
C LEU A 9 -5.24 -16.33 -20.59
N THR A 10 -6.29 -16.47 -19.78
CA THR A 10 -6.43 -15.63 -18.58
C THR A 10 -5.64 -16.13 -17.37
N ALA A 11 -5.35 -17.43 -17.31
CA ALA A 11 -4.49 -17.99 -16.23
C ALA A 11 -2.99 -17.75 -16.46
N LEU A 12 -2.56 -17.44 -17.68
CA LEU A 12 -1.13 -17.22 -17.99
C LEU A 12 -0.67 -15.79 -17.70
N CYS A 13 -1.57 -14.81 -17.63
CA CYS A 13 -1.21 -13.43 -17.27
C CYS A 13 -0.88 -13.24 -15.79
N PHE A 14 -1.38 -14.11 -14.90
CA PHE A 14 -1.02 -14.07 -13.47
C PHE A 14 0.29 -14.80 -13.12
N LEU A 15 0.83 -15.61 -14.02
CA LEU A 15 2.01 -16.46 -13.75
C LEU A 15 3.34 -15.93 -14.36
N LEU A 16 3.32 -14.86 -15.16
CA LEU A 16 4.52 -14.32 -15.79
C LEU A 16 5.10 -13.05 -15.12
N CYS A 17 4.46 -12.53 -14.07
CA CYS A 17 5.01 -11.42 -13.27
C CYS A 17 5.75 -11.87 -12.00
N ALA A 18 5.91 -13.17 -11.77
CA ALA A 18 6.60 -13.73 -10.61
C ALA A 18 7.90 -14.41 -10.99
N ALA A 19 8.91 -13.62 -11.38
CA ALA A 19 10.31 -14.03 -11.21
C ALA A 19 10.86 -13.23 -10.01
N PRO A 20 11.17 -13.85 -8.87
CA PRO A 20 11.75 -13.13 -7.75
C PRO A 20 13.18 -12.75 -8.10
N LEU A 21 13.44 -11.47 -8.29
CA LEU A 21 14.75 -10.89 -8.00
C LEU A 21 14.89 -10.97 -6.47
N ALA A 22 15.72 -11.88 -6.01
CA ALA A 22 16.01 -12.07 -4.60
C ALA A 22 16.52 -10.73 -4.01
N GLY A 23 15.75 -10.14 -3.12
CA GLY A 23 16.17 -8.97 -2.35
C GLY A 23 15.13 -7.88 -2.11
N CYS A 24 14.04 -7.82 -2.87
CA CYS A 24 12.92 -6.95 -2.55
C CYS A 24 11.70 -7.83 -2.33
N THR A 25 11.38 -8.12 -1.09
CA THR A 25 10.00 -8.48 -0.75
C THR A 25 9.20 -7.18 -0.85
N PRO A 26 8.24 -7.04 -1.77
CA PRO A 26 7.25 -6.00 -1.60
C PRO A 26 6.55 -6.33 -0.27
N ALA A 27 6.47 -5.38 0.64
CA ALA A 27 5.39 -5.40 1.59
C ALA A 27 4.12 -5.71 0.77
N GLU A 28 3.31 -6.66 1.21
CA GLU A 28 2.00 -6.92 0.62
C GLU A 28 1.16 -5.64 0.85
N GLU A 29 1.38 -4.64 -0.02
CA GLU A 29 0.56 -3.45 -0.05
C GLU A 29 -0.74 -3.85 -0.74
N ASP A 30 -1.80 -3.76 0.03
CA ASP A 30 -3.17 -4.03 -0.34
C ASP A 30 -3.54 -3.42 -1.70
N VAL A 31 -3.86 -4.27 -2.66
CA VAL A 31 -4.36 -3.88 -3.99
C VAL A 31 -5.76 -3.25 -3.90
N TYR A 32 -6.38 -3.20 -2.70
CA TYR A 32 -7.76 -2.79 -2.45
C TYR A 32 -7.88 -1.95 -1.17
N GLY A 33 -7.28 -0.75 -1.14
CA GLY A 33 -7.58 0.26 -0.13
C GLY A 33 -8.43 1.38 -0.71
N PRO A 34 -9.21 2.12 0.09
CA PRO A 34 -9.77 3.39 -0.35
C PRO A 34 -8.63 4.26 -0.88
N THR A 35 -8.89 5.02 -1.93
CA THR A 35 -7.90 5.92 -2.53
C THR A 35 -7.28 6.76 -1.42
N GLU A 36 -6.05 6.43 -1.02
CA GLU A 36 -5.33 7.20 -0.01
C GLU A 36 -5.33 8.66 -0.44
N LYS A 37 -5.74 9.54 0.46
CA LYS A 37 -5.64 10.97 0.19
C LYS A 37 -4.17 11.29 -0.03
N PRO A 38 -3.78 11.93 -1.14
CA PRO A 38 -2.40 12.29 -1.36
C PRO A 38 -1.89 13.19 -0.25
N GLY A 39 -0.71 12.92 0.27
CA GLY A 39 -0.15 13.66 1.39
C GLY A 39 1.37 13.72 1.36
N TYR A 40 1.93 14.69 2.10
CA TYR A 40 3.36 14.75 2.34
C TYR A 40 3.74 13.76 3.45
N PRO A 41 4.61 12.80 3.20
CA PRO A 41 5.16 11.97 4.27
C PRO A 41 6.08 12.81 5.17
N CYS A 42 5.79 12.78 6.45
CA CYS A 42 6.53 13.45 7.50
C CYS A 42 6.86 12.45 8.62
N GLU A 43 7.89 12.74 9.37
CA GLU A 43 8.31 11.95 10.53
C GLU A 43 8.84 12.86 11.64
N ASN A 44 8.51 12.54 12.87
CA ASN A 44 9.15 13.11 14.05
C ASN A 44 9.63 11.96 14.97
N ASP A 45 10.10 12.27 16.17
CA ASP A 45 10.65 11.26 17.09
C ASP A 45 9.61 10.21 17.54
N GLU A 46 8.31 10.48 17.35
CA GLU A 46 7.22 9.62 17.84
C GLU A 46 6.30 9.06 16.76
N TYR A 47 6.17 9.75 15.62
CA TYR A 47 5.18 9.38 14.59
C TYR A 47 5.74 9.49 13.18
N THR A 48 5.31 8.58 12.29
CA THR A 48 5.24 8.87 10.85
C THR A 48 3.84 9.31 10.49
N TYR A 49 3.69 10.29 9.60
CA TYR A 49 2.39 10.86 9.25
C TYR A 49 2.38 11.48 7.86
N LEU A 50 1.19 11.71 7.33
CA LEU A 50 0.95 12.39 6.05
C LEU A 50 0.25 13.72 6.31
N ILE A 51 0.77 14.82 5.78
CA ILE A 51 0.08 16.11 5.73
C ILE A 51 -0.65 16.18 4.39
N HIS A 52 -1.97 16.39 4.42
CA HIS A 52 -2.81 16.53 3.23
C HIS A 52 -3.01 18.00 2.91
N PRO A 53 -2.27 18.58 1.95
CA PRO A 53 -2.26 20.03 1.74
C PRO A 53 -3.58 20.58 1.21
N GLU A 54 -4.39 19.77 0.53
CA GLU A 54 -5.69 20.19 -0.01
C GLU A 54 -6.76 20.33 1.08
N SER A 55 -6.78 19.44 2.08
CA SER A 55 -7.71 19.47 3.21
C SER A 55 -7.15 20.21 4.44
N GLY A 56 -5.83 20.34 4.53
CA GLY A 56 -5.16 20.89 5.72
C GLY A 56 -5.25 19.97 6.94
N GLU A 57 -5.19 18.65 6.71
CA GLU A 57 -5.34 17.60 7.74
C GLU A 57 -4.11 16.71 7.81
N VAL A 58 -3.99 15.96 8.89
CA VAL A 58 -2.92 14.97 9.10
C VAL A 58 -3.52 13.58 9.30
N THR A 59 -2.90 12.59 8.64
CA THR A 59 -3.08 11.17 8.94
C THR A 59 -1.81 10.62 9.56
N ILE A 60 -1.87 10.11 10.80
CA ILE A 60 -0.75 9.37 11.41
C ILE A 60 -0.70 7.98 10.80
N THR A 61 0.46 7.60 10.25
CA THR A 61 0.66 6.30 9.60
C THR A 61 1.32 5.27 10.49
N SER A 62 2.09 5.68 11.52
CA SER A 62 2.68 4.74 12.47
C SER A 62 3.14 5.46 13.73
N TYR A 63 3.14 4.76 14.86
CA TYR A 63 3.78 5.17 16.11
C TYR A 63 5.19 4.58 16.20
N LEU A 64 6.19 5.42 16.48
CA LEU A 64 7.60 5.06 16.53
C LEU A 64 8.10 4.86 17.95
N GLY A 65 7.36 5.36 18.94
CA GLY A 65 7.75 5.35 20.34
C GLY A 65 7.70 3.97 21.01
N THR A 66 8.11 3.93 22.26
CA THR A 66 8.16 2.73 23.12
C THR A 66 7.37 2.88 24.41
N ALA A 67 6.51 3.89 24.52
CA ALA A 67 5.68 4.10 25.69
C ALA A 67 4.54 3.07 25.76
N GLU A 68 4.19 2.63 26.98
CA GLU A 68 3.04 1.76 27.21
C GLU A 68 1.71 2.55 27.15
N GLU A 69 1.74 3.81 27.52
CA GLU A 69 0.60 4.75 27.49
C GLU A 69 0.91 5.82 26.45
N VAL A 70 0.06 5.98 25.45
CA VAL A 70 0.25 6.91 24.33
C VAL A 70 -0.91 7.90 24.27
N VAL A 71 -0.58 9.18 24.27
CA VAL A 71 -1.55 10.25 24.01
C VAL A 71 -1.30 10.77 22.60
N VAL A 72 -2.22 10.47 21.69
CA VAL A 72 -2.14 10.93 20.31
C VAL A 72 -2.36 12.45 20.26
N PRO A 73 -1.45 13.24 19.65
CA PRO A 73 -1.60 14.69 19.61
C PRO A 73 -2.78 15.11 18.73
N ALA A 74 -3.46 16.20 19.13
CA ALA A 74 -4.55 16.75 18.34
C ALA A 74 -4.08 17.45 17.06
N GLU A 75 -2.81 17.88 17.03
CA GLU A 75 -2.19 18.59 15.90
C GLU A 75 -0.74 18.13 15.73
N LEU A 76 -0.29 18.01 14.48
CA LEU A 76 1.11 17.84 14.09
C LEU A 76 1.45 18.89 13.04
N ASP A 77 2.59 19.55 13.20
CA ASP A 77 3.05 20.67 12.33
C ASP A 77 2.02 21.79 12.12
N GLY A 78 1.11 21.98 13.09
CA GLY A 78 0.05 22.99 13.02
C GLY A 78 -1.18 22.56 12.20
N TYR A 79 -1.27 21.29 11.83
CA TYR A 79 -2.42 20.69 11.15
C TYR A 79 -3.15 19.71 12.08
N PRO A 80 -4.50 19.69 12.08
CA PRO A 80 -5.27 18.77 12.90
C PRO A 80 -5.07 17.31 12.48
N VAL A 81 -4.92 16.43 13.47
CA VAL A 81 -4.88 14.97 13.27
C VAL A 81 -6.31 14.46 13.17
N THR A 82 -6.71 14.03 11.98
CA THR A 82 -8.07 13.56 11.68
C THR A 82 -8.16 12.07 11.41
N ALA A 83 -7.03 11.40 11.13
CA ALA A 83 -7.00 9.98 10.86
C ALA A 83 -5.74 9.31 11.44
N ILE A 84 -5.87 8.03 11.79
CA ILE A 84 -4.73 7.15 12.10
C ILE A 84 -4.83 5.89 11.25
N GLN A 85 -3.65 5.40 10.76
CA GLN A 85 -3.54 4.16 9.99
C GLN A 85 -2.38 3.35 10.53
N TYR A 86 -2.46 2.02 10.51
CA TYR A 86 -1.35 1.12 10.89
C TYR A 86 -0.60 1.54 12.18
N PHE A 87 -1.28 2.13 13.14
CA PHE A 87 -0.68 2.81 14.29
C PHE A 87 0.33 1.95 15.04
N THR A 88 0.01 0.68 15.31
CA THR A 88 0.88 -0.27 16.01
C THR A 88 1.58 -1.27 15.08
N ILE A 89 1.81 -0.93 13.82
CA ILE A 89 2.40 -1.87 12.84
C ILE A 89 3.83 -2.28 13.21
N ARG A 90 4.60 -1.40 13.85
CA ARG A 90 5.97 -1.70 14.28
C ARG A 90 5.97 -2.68 15.45
N PRO A 91 6.89 -3.69 15.47
CA PRO A 91 6.91 -4.72 16.51
C PRO A 91 7.02 -4.17 17.93
N ALA A 92 7.79 -3.10 18.12
CA ALA A 92 7.94 -2.44 19.44
C ALA A 92 6.61 -1.82 19.91
N ALA A 93 5.98 -1.00 19.09
CA ALA A 93 4.68 -0.39 19.39
C ALA A 93 3.62 -1.48 19.61
N LYS A 94 3.59 -2.50 18.75
CA LYS A 94 2.65 -3.64 18.83
C LYS A 94 2.74 -4.39 20.16
N ALA A 95 3.97 -4.56 20.69
CA ALA A 95 4.21 -5.32 21.91
C ALA A 95 4.08 -4.48 23.19
N LEU A 96 4.25 -3.16 23.13
CA LEU A 96 4.39 -2.29 24.30
C LEU A 96 3.19 -1.40 24.57
N VAL A 97 2.48 -0.95 23.51
CA VAL A 97 1.34 -0.03 23.66
C VAL A 97 0.16 -0.75 24.31
N LYS A 98 -0.20 -0.34 25.51
CA LYS A 98 -1.32 -0.90 26.30
C LYS A 98 -2.50 0.04 26.41
N SER A 99 -2.25 1.36 26.46
CA SER A 99 -3.29 2.37 26.57
C SER A 99 -3.08 3.47 25.54
N VAL A 100 -4.18 3.90 24.89
CA VAL A 100 -4.19 4.95 23.88
C VAL A 100 -5.31 5.94 24.15
N VAL A 101 -4.96 7.23 24.22
CA VAL A 101 -5.90 8.34 24.26
C VAL A 101 -5.93 9.01 22.91
N LEU A 102 -7.08 9.04 22.27
CA LEU A 102 -7.32 9.65 20.97
C LEU A 102 -7.82 11.07 21.08
N PRO A 103 -7.45 12.01 20.18
CA PRO A 103 -7.89 13.40 20.24
C PRO A 103 -9.35 13.56 19.81
N ASP A 104 -10.03 14.58 20.42
CA ASP A 104 -11.36 15.02 20.02
C ASP A 104 -11.37 15.56 18.61
N GLY A 105 -11.58 15.10 17.60
CA GLY A 105 -11.48 15.59 16.21
C GLY A 105 -10.95 14.52 15.28
N LEU A 106 -10.53 13.39 15.84
CA LEU A 106 -10.23 12.20 15.06
C LEU A 106 -11.52 11.67 14.43
N THR A 107 -11.56 11.51 13.11
CA THR A 107 -12.74 11.05 12.36
C THR A 107 -12.58 9.63 11.82
N GLU A 108 -11.35 9.15 11.71
CA GLU A 108 -11.06 7.86 11.09
C GLU A 108 -9.98 7.07 11.83
N ILE A 109 -10.27 5.79 12.08
CA ILE A 109 -9.29 4.77 12.49
C ILE A 109 -9.16 3.79 11.33
N GLY A 110 -7.98 3.70 10.73
CA GLY A 110 -7.72 2.90 9.54
C GLY A 110 -7.74 1.40 9.79
N ARG A 111 -7.66 0.67 8.70
CA ARG A 111 -7.56 -0.79 8.68
C ARG A 111 -6.37 -1.25 9.52
N ILE A 112 -6.56 -2.35 10.29
CA ILE A 112 -5.53 -3.00 11.13
C ILE A 112 -4.75 -2.06 12.07
N ALA A 113 -5.25 -0.86 12.37
CA ALA A 113 -4.54 0.16 13.13
C ALA A 113 -3.92 -0.37 14.43
N PHE A 114 -4.62 -1.22 15.17
CA PHE A 114 -4.17 -1.83 16.43
C PHE A 114 -4.15 -3.37 16.37
N CYS A 115 -4.31 -3.97 15.21
CA CYS A 115 -4.46 -5.42 15.04
C CYS A 115 -3.35 -6.22 15.72
N GLY A 116 -3.75 -7.17 16.61
CA GLY A 116 -2.86 -8.07 17.33
C GLY A 116 -1.87 -7.36 18.26
N SER A 117 -2.16 -6.11 18.70
CA SER A 117 -1.34 -5.38 19.66
C SER A 117 -1.70 -5.72 21.11
N ALA A 118 -0.84 -5.27 22.05
CA ALA A 118 -1.04 -5.43 23.48
C ALA A 118 -2.07 -4.45 24.07
N LEU A 119 -2.88 -3.78 23.23
CA LEU A 119 -3.84 -2.76 23.63
C LEU A 119 -4.87 -3.30 24.61
N GLU A 120 -4.90 -2.77 25.83
CA GLU A 120 -5.79 -3.12 26.93
C GLU A 120 -6.89 -2.05 27.13
N GLU A 121 -6.54 -0.76 26.86
CA GLU A 121 -7.43 0.38 27.09
C GLU A 121 -7.36 1.38 25.92
N ILE A 122 -8.54 1.80 25.44
CA ILE A 122 -8.67 2.89 24.47
C ILE A 122 -10.02 3.57 24.66
N GLU A 123 -10.04 4.90 24.64
CA GLU A 123 -11.25 5.70 24.58
C GLU A 123 -11.41 6.24 23.17
N ILE A 124 -12.48 5.83 22.48
CA ILE A 124 -12.77 6.24 21.10
C ILE A 124 -13.74 7.42 21.16
N PRO A 125 -13.32 8.62 20.72
CA PRO A 125 -14.13 9.83 20.82
C PRO A 125 -15.35 9.78 19.87
N ASP A 126 -16.41 10.51 20.24
CA ASP A 126 -17.65 10.62 19.44
C ASP A 126 -17.43 11.22 18.04
N SER A 127 -16.28 11.85 17.80
CA SER A 127 -15.93 12.36 16.46
C SER A 127 -15.58 11.26 15.45
N VAL A 128 -15.29 10.01 15.92
CA VAL A 128 -14.94 8.90 15.03
C VAL A 128 -16.19 8.39 14.33
N GLU A 129 -16.21 8.58 13.01
CA GLU A 129 -17.27 8.15 12.10
C GLU A 129 -16.92 6.89 11.32
N ARG A 130 -15.61 6.58 11.15
CA ARG A 130 -15.13 5.44 10.36
C ARG A 130 -14.07 4.65 11.09
N ILE A 131 -14.24 3.33 11.08
CA ILE A 131 -13.24 2.37 11.57
C ILE A 131 -13.04 1.32 10.50
N GLY A 132 -11.80 1.17 10.04
CA GLY A 132 -11.45 0.22 9.00
C GLY A 132 -11.51 -1.23 9.46
N PRO A 133 -11.57 -2.18 8.53
CA PRO A 133 -11.60 -3.60 8.85
C PRO A 133 -10.43 -4.00 9.75
N ASP A 134 -10.67 -4.94 10.66
CA ASP A 134 -9.68 -5.56 11.52
C ASP A 134 -8.89 -4.60 12.43
N ALA A 135 -9.38 -3.35 12.61
CA ALA A 135 -8.66 -2.32 13.36
C ALA A 135 -8.23 -2.76 14.75
N PHE A 136 -9.03 -3.58 15.44
CA PHE A 136 -8.80 -4.02 16.81
C PHE A 136 -8.71 -5.55 16.99
N ILE A 137 -8.78 -6.33 15.92
CA ILE A 137 -8.74 -7.80 16.01
C ILE A 137 -7.47 -8.27 16.74
N GLY A 138 -7.65 -9.22 17.67
CA GLY A 138 -6.54 -9.80 18.44
C GLY A 138 -5.95 -8.86 19.48
N THR A 139 -6.69 -7.84 19.93
CA THR A 139 -6.32 -6.99 21.07
C THR A 139 -7.02 -7.43 22.34
N PRO A 140 -6.37 -7.38 23.52
CA PRO A 140 -7.02 -7.63 24.81
C PRO A 140 -8.23 -6.72 25.05
N TRP A 141 -8.19 -5.47 24.54
CA TRP A 141 -9.31 -4.54 24.64
C TRP A 141 -10.58 -5.07 23.96
N LEU A 142 -10.48 -5.57 22.71
CA LEU A 142 -11.64 -6.10 22.00
C LEU A 142 -12.14 -7.40 22.63
N ASP A 143 -11.20 -8.28 23.06
CA ASP A 143 -11.53 -9.56 23.70
C ASP A 143 -12.25 -9.39 25.05
N ALA A 144 -12.07 -8.25 25.72
CA ALA A 144 -12.74 -7.90 26.96
C ALA A 144 -14.18 -7.40 26.78
N GLN A 145 -14.63 -7.11 25.55
CA GLN A 145 -15.99 -6.65 25.27
C GLN A 145 -16.97 -7.83 25.38
N THR A 146 -18.05 -7.63 26.11
CA THR A 146 -19.07 -8.68 26.40
C THR A 146 -20.45 -8.34 25.86
N ASP A 147 -20.61 -7.16 25.26
CA ASP A 147 -21.89 -6.72 24.72
C ASP A 147 -22.25 -7.49 23.44
N GLU A 148 -23.54 -7.73 23.23
CA GLU A 148 -24.06 -8.37 22.02
C GLU A 148 -23.63 -7.61 20.76
N PHE A 149 -23.64 -6.27 20.83
CA PHE A 149 -23.15 -5.36 19.77
C PHE A 149 -22.16 -4.37 20.35
N ILE A 150 -20.95 -4.35 19.82
CA ILE A 150 -19.89 -3.42 20.25
C ILE A 150 -20.00 -2.16 19.42
N ILE A 151 -20.53 -1.08 20.04
CA ILE A 151 -20.76 0.21 19.38
C ILE A 151 -19.87 1.25 20.04
N VAL A 152 -19.08 1.97 19.24
CA VAL A 152 -18.13 2.98 19.69
C VAL A 152 -18.29 4.28 18.89
N GLY A 153 -17.64 5.36 19.33
CA GLY A 153 -17.69 6.67 18.64
C GLY A 153 -19.11 7.12 18.35
N ASP A 154 -19.34 7.78 17.22
CA ASP A 154 -20.67 8.26 16.79
C ASP A 154 -21.54 7.14 16.17
N GLY A 155 -21.76 6.05 16.91
CA GLY A 155 -22.61 4.94 16.45
C GLY A 155 -21.94 4.02 15.45
N VAL A 156 -20.65 3.76 15.60
CA VAL A 156 -19.88 2.81 14.76
C VAL A 156 -19.96 1.42 15.38
N LEU A 157 -20.58 0.48 14.68
CA LEU A 157 -20.67 -0.92 15.06
C LEU A 157 -19.45 -1.67 14.56
N ILE A 158 -18.58 -2.13 15.46
CA ILE A 158 -17.29 -2.80 15.12
C ILE A 158 -17.27 -4.31 15.40
N GLY A 159 -18.21 -4.82 16.20
CA GLY A 159 -18.29 -6.23 16.52
C GLY A 159 -19.67 -6.64 17.00
N CYS A 160 -19.95 -7.93 16.92
CA CYS A 160 -21.12 -8.52 17.52
C CYS A 160 -20.81 -9.94 18.02
N SER A 161 -21.34 -10.26 19.20
CA SER A 161 -21.34 -11.62 19.72
C SER A 161 -22.48 -12.38 19.05
N LEU A 162 -22.19 -13.06 17.94
CA LEU A 162 -23.13 -14.01 17.37
C LEU A 162 -23.16 -15.19 18.32
N SER A 163 -24.31 -15.43 18.98
CA SER A 163 -24.50 -16.63 19.79
C SER A 163 -24.13 -17.83 18.92
N GLU A 164 -23.20 -18.65 19.40
CA GLU A 164 -22.87 -19.91 18.72
C GLU A 164 -24.21 -20.60 18.43
N ALA A 165 -24.57 -20.69 17.15
CA ALA A 165 -25.64 -21.60 16.74
C ALA A 165 -25.18 -22.96 17.28
N GLU A 166 -25.96 -23.58 18.18
CA GLU A 166 -25.58 -24.83 18.84
C GLU A 166 -24.96 -25.74 17.78
N SER A 167 -23.69 -26.08 17.97
CA SER A 167 -22.92 -26.91 17.02
C SER A 167 -23.70 -28.22 16.84
N GLY A 168 -24.49 -28.33 15.77
CA GLY A 168 -25.43 -29.40 15.50
C GLY A 168 -26.81 -28.94 15.07
N ALA A 169 -27.05 -27.67 14.76
CA ALA A 169 -28.31 -27.22 14.18
C ALA A 169 -28.67 -28.06 12.94
N GLU A 170 -29.87 -28.66 12.96
CA GLU A 170 -30.37 -29.42 11.80
C GLU A 170 -30.40 -28.54 10.58
N ALA A 171 -30.15 -29.10 9.38
CA ALA A 171 -30.09 -28.37 8.10
C ALA A 171 -31.31 -27.50 7.79
N ASP A 172 -32.42 -27.68 8.54
CA ASP A 172 -33.68 -26.95 8.40
C ASP A 172 -33.94 -25.94 9.55
N ALA A 173 -32.92 -25.59 10.38
CA ALA A 173 -33.10 -24.62 11.45
C ALA A 173 -33.41 -23.21 10.85
N PRO A 174 -34.33 -22.44 11.46
CA PRO A 174 -34.61 -21.07 11.00
C PRO A 174 -33.37 -20.18 11.13
N PRO A 175 -33.20 -19.20 10.22
CA PRO A 175 -32.08 -18.28 10.30
C PRO A 175 -32.08 -17.50 11.62
N THR A 176 -30.88 -17.26 12.17
CA THR A 176 -30.70 -16.39 13.34
C THR A 176 -31.00 -14.94 12.95
N GLU A 177 -31.95 -14.29 13.67
CA GLU A 177 -32.24 -12.88 13.44
C GLU A 177 -31.10 -12.00 13.95
N MET A 178 -30.53 -11.17 13.05
CA MET A 178 -29.55 -10.13 13.35
C MET A 178 -30.19 -8.77 13.07
N ARG A 179 -30.71 -8.13 14.13
CA ARG A 179 -31.28 -6.78 14.05
C ARG A 179 -30.23 -5.78 14.50
N ILE A 180 -29.69 -5.01 13.57
CA ILE A 180 -28.75 -3.93 13.90
C ILE A 180 -29.48 -2.93 14.85
N PRO A 181 -28.86 -2.56 16.00
CA PRO A 181 -29.48 -1.67 16.96
C PRO A 181 -29.80 -0.29 16.43
N ASN A 182 -30.87 0.31 16.93
CA ASN A 182 -31.13 1.72 16.70
C ASN A 182 -29.99 2.57 17.30
N GLY A 183 -29.55 3.60 16.59
CA GLY A 183 -28.40 4.42 16.99
C GLY A 183 -27.11 4.08 16.25
N VAL A 184 -27.02 2.89 15.65
CA VAL A 184 -25.93 2.57 14.72
C VAL A 184 -26.07 3.41 13.46
N LYS A 185 -25.00 4.12 13.11
CA LYS A 185 -24.90 4.94 11.91
C LYS A 185 -23.97 4.31 10.87
N HIS A 186 -22.93 3.63 11.33
CA HIS A 186 -21.90 3.02 10.51
C HIS A 186 -21.67 1.58 10.94
N ILE A 187 -21.70 0.64 10.00
CA ILE A 187 -21.45 -0.79 10.26
C ILE A 187 -20.06 -1.12 9.75
N CYS A 188 -19.12 -1.40 10.65
CA CYS A 188 -17.72 -1.73 10.37
C CYS A 188 -17.36 -3.06 11.03
N LEU A 189 -18.21 -4.07 10.84
CA LEU A 189 -18.02 -5.39 11.45
C LEU A 189 -16.73 -6.04 10.98
N SER A 190 -16.05 -6.68 11.90
CA SER A 190 -14.88 -7.52 11.65
C SER A 190 -15.02 -8.79 12.47
N PHE A 191 -14.79 -9.94 11.83
CA PHE A 191 -14.86 -11.23 12.47
C PHE A 191 -13.48 -11.89 12.41
N SER A 192 -12.98 -12.39 13.55
CA SER A 192 -11.72 -13.14 13.61
C SER A 192 -11.82 -14.49 12.89
N GLU A 193 -13.02 -15.07 12.84
CA GLU A 193 -13.35 -16.32 12.14
C GLU A 193 -14.65 -16.13 11.36
N GLU A 194 -14.88 -16.94 10.33
CA GLU A 194 -16.13 -16.91 9.56
C GLU A 194 -17.30 -17.29 10.47
N PRO A 195 -18.36 -16.45 10.57
CA PRO A 195 -19.50 -16.73 11.44
C PRO A 195 -20.22 -18.02 11.00
N GLU A 196 -20.28 -19.00 11.89
CA GLU A 196 -21.06 -20.22 11.64
C GLU A 196 -22.57 -19.94 11.72
N GLY A 197 -23.37 -20.58 10.85
CA GLY A 197 -24.81 -20.48 10.84
C GLY A 197 -25.40 -19.66 9.69
N THR A 198 -26.72 -19.56 9.70
CA THR A 198 -27.51 -18.82 8.67
C THR A 198 -28.21 -17.64 9.32
N TYR A 199 -28.17 -16.47 8.67
CA TYR A 199 -28.61 -15.21 9.28
C TYR A 199 -29.73 -14.55 8.48
N ALA A 200 -30.65 -13.91 9.21
CA ALA A 200 -31.62 -12.96 8.68
C ALA A 200 -31.25 -11.56 9.18
N VAL A 201 -30.71 -10.71 8.28
CA VAL A 201 -30.15 -9.40 8.63
C VAL A 201 -31.14 -8.28 8.33
N PHE A 202 -31.39 -7.42 9.33
CA PHE A 202 -32.21 -6.23 9.18
C PHE A 202 -31.40 -4.97 9.47
N ILE A 203 -31.34 -4.05 8.46
CA ILE A 203 -30.64 -2.78 8.50
C ILE A 203 -31.63 -1.63 8.72
N PRO A 204 -31.65 -0.97 9.89
CA PRO A 204 -32.60 0.09 10.20
C PRO A 204 -32.25 1.43 9.53
N SER A 205 -33.19 2.37 9.51
CA SER A 205 -33.10 3.68 8.85
C SER A 205 -32.02 4.60 9.44
N GLY A 206 -31.51 4.32 10.63
CA GLY A 206 -30.39 5.06 11.24
C GLY A 206 -29.05 4.87 10.53
N VAL A 207 -28.87 3.70 9.89
CA VAL A 207 -27.62 3.33 9.24
C VAL A 207 -27.39 4.13 7.96
N ARG A 208 -26.22 4.77 7.86
CA ARG A 208 -25.79 5.60 6.73
C ARG A 208 -24.80 4.88 5.82
N SER A 209 -23.91 4.08 6.41
CA SER A 209 -22.92 3.31 5.65
C SER A 209 -22.74 1.89 6.20
N ILE A 210 -22.41 0.99 5.28
CA ILE A 210 -21.92 -0.36 5.54
C ILE A 210 -20.48 -0.37 5.06
N GLY A 211 -19.54 -0.63 5.95
CA GLY A 211 -18.11 -0.57 5.69
C GLY A 211 -17.61 -1.75 4.86
N ASP A 212 -16.34 -1.67 4.51
CA ASP A 212 -15.66 -2.70 3.71
C ASP A 212 -15.66 -4.04 4.45
N TYR A 213 -15.94 -5.12 3.71
CA TYR A 213 -15.99 -6.51 4.22
C TYR A 213 -17.00 -6.77 5.36
N ALA A 214 -17.86 -5.82 5.73
CA ALA A 214 -18.68 -5.89 6.95
C ALA A 214 -19.52 -7.17 7.09
N PHE A 215 -20.03 -7.73 6.02
CA PHE A 215 -20.78 -8.99 5.99
C PHE A 215 -20.18 -10.02 5.02
N SER A 216 -18.92 -9.83 4.63
CA SER A 216 -18.26 -10.74 3.71
C SER A 216 -18.27 -12.17 4.22
N ARG A 217 -18.59 -13.12 3.36
CA ARG A 217 -18.62 -14.56 3.62
C ARG A 217 -19.61 -15.04 4.71
N MET A 218 -20.47 -14.16 5.21
CA MET A 218 -21.59 -14.59 6.06
C MET A 218 -22.60 -15.39 5.22
N ASN A 219 -23.31 -16.31 5.86
CA ASN A 219 -24.43 -17.01 5.21
C ASN A 219 -25.75 -16.28 5.49
N ILE A 220 -26.12 -15.34 4.62
CA ILE A 220 -27.31 -14.49 4.76
C ILE A 220 -28.45 -15.06 3.90
N ALA A 221 -29.47 -15.61 4.56
CA ALA A 221 -30.67 -16.13 3.91
C ALA A 221 -31.78 -15.06 3.73
N SER A 222 -31.68 -13.92 4.44
CA SER A 222 -32.60 -12.80 4.27
C SER A 222 -31.89 -11.50 4.63
N LEU A 223 -31.99 -10.51 3.74
CA LEU A 223 -31.45 -9.17 3.94
C LEU A 223 -32.51 -8.14 3.61
N SER A 224 -32.78 -7.24 4.55
CA SER A 224 -33.74 -6.16 4.36
C SER A 224 -33.20 -4.83 4.88
N PHE A 225 -33.54 -3.76 4.17
CA PHE A 225 -33.13 -2.39 4.45
C PHE A 225 -34.35 -1.51 4.73
N GLU A 226 -34.24 -0.62 5.70
CA GLU A 226 -35.02 0.62 5.70
C GLU A 226 -34.28 1.71 4.92
N GLU A 227 -34.96 2.82 4.60
CA GLU A 227 -34.32 3.97 3.94
C GLU A 227 -33.31 4.65 4.88
N GLY A 228 -32.12 4.96 4.41
CA GLY A 228 -31.06 5.61 5.19
C GLY A 228 -29.66 5.33 4.67
N VAL A 229 -29.39 4.10 4.24
CA VAL A 229 -28.08 3.69 3.73
C VAL A 229 -27.75 4.45 2.46
N ARG A 230 -26.61 5.12 2.46
CA ARG A 230 -26.08 5.90 1.32
C ARG A 230 -24.88 5.22 0.66
N GLU A 231 -24.16 4.41 1.41
CA GLU A 231 -22.94 3.78 0.98
C GLU A 231 -22.86 2.31 1.43
N ILE A 232 -22.47 1.45 0.49
CA ILE A 232 -22.09 0.06 0.72
C ILE A 232 -20.64 -0.06 0.29
N GLY A 233 -19.74 -0.37 1.22
CA GLY A 233 -18.29 -0.42 1.03
C GLY A 233 -17.81 -1.59 0.17
N ALA A 234 -16.50 -1.62 -0.06
CA ALA A 234 -15.88 -2.67 -0.86
C ALA A 234 -16.05 -4.04 -0.20
N HIS A 235 -16.42 -5.04 -1.02
CA HIS A 235 -16.62 -6.43 -0.56
C HIS A 235 -17.61 -6.60 0.61
N ALA A 236 -18.46 -5.63 0.88
CA ALA A 236 -19.33 -5.64 2.04
C ALA A 236 -20.23 -6.90 2.16
N PHE A 237 -20.67 -7.45 1.03
CA PHE A 237 -21.47 -8.68 0.93
C PHE A 237 -20.83 -9.70 -0.03
N ASP A 238 -19.51 -9.74 -0.12
CA ASP A 238 -18.80 -10.67 -1.01
C ASP A 238 -19.06 -12.13 -0.61
N GLY A 239 -19.74 -12.89 -1.49
CA GLY A 239 -20.11 -14.29 -1.26
C GLY A 239 -21.11 -14.54 -0.12
N ALA A 240 -21.78 -13.50 0.38
CA ALA A 240 -22.58 -13.57 1.61
C ALA A 240 -24.05 -13.96 1.40
N LEU A 241 -24.63 -13.67 0.22
CA LEU A 241 -26.07 -13.73 0.03
C LEU A 241 -26.53 -15.07 -0.58
N HIS A 242 -27.41 -15.75 0.12
CA HIS A 242 -28.08 -16.97 -0.32
C HIS A 242 -29.55 -16.69 -0.70
N ILE A 243 -29.82 -15.52 -1.27
CA ILE A 243 -31.15 -15.04 -1.68
C ILE A 243 -31.24 -14.91 -3.21
N GLU A 244 -32.45 -15.09 -3.75
CA GLU A 244 -32.69 -14.98 -5.22
C GLU A 244 -32.92 -13.53 -5.70
N ALA A 245 -33.41 -12.67 -4.84
CA ALA A 245 -33.74 -11.28 -5.17
C ALA A 245 -33.37 -10.32 -4.04
N LEU A 246 -32.87 -9.15 -4.40
CA LEU A 246 -32.50 -8.09 -3.49
C LEU A 246 -33.02 -6.74 -4.01
N GLU A 247 -33.62 -5.96 -3.12
CA GLU A 247 -34.00 -4.57 -3.34
C GLU A 247 -33.16 -3.67 -2.46
N LEU A 248 -32.40 -2.76 -3.08
CA LEU A 248 -31.58 -1.78 -2.39
C LEU A 248 -32.38 -0.48 -2.13
N PRO A 249 -32.11 0.23 -1.01
CA PRO A 249 -32.89 1.42 -0.63
C PRO A 249 -32.67 2.56 -1.64
N ASP A 250 -33.71 3.38 -1.84
CA ASP A 250 -33.65 4.55 -2.72
C ASP A 250 -32.60 5.58 -2.28
N SER A 251 -32.27 5.63 -0.98
CA SER A 251 -31.23 6.48 -0.41
C SER A 251 -29.80 6.14 -0.84
N LEU A 252 -29.57 4.93 -1.41
CA LEU A 252 -28.24 4.46 -1.77
C LEU A 252 -27.65 5.26 -2.93
N LEU A 253 -26.43 5.76 -2.75
CA LEU A 253 -25.67 6.55 -3.72
C LEU A 253 -24.49 5.79 -4.31
N TYR A 254 -23.81 4.99 -3.46
CA TYR A 254 -22.53 4.36 -3.76
C TYR A 254 -22.54 2.87 -3.41
N ILE A 255 -22.08 2.05 -4.37
CA ILE A 255 -21.80 0.62 -4.22
C ILE A 255 -20.31 0.44 -4.50
N GLY A 256 -19.58 -0.08 -3.51
CA GLY A 256 -18.13 -0.27 -3.56
C GLY A 256 -17.67 -1.42 -4.47
N ASP A 257 -16.35 -1.52 -4.61
CA ASP A 257 -15.70 -2.55 -5.40
C ASP A 257 -16.01 -3.93 -4.84
N GLY A 258 -16.42 -4.88 -5.69
CA GLY A 258 -16.76 -6.24 -5.27
C GLY A 258 -17.87 -6.36 -4.22
N ALA A 259 -18.64 -5.30 -3.94
CA ALA A 259 -19.60 -5.25 -2.82
C ALA A 259 -20.56 -6.44 -2.77
N PHE A 260 -20.98 -6.96 -3.90
CA PHE A 260 -21.85 -8.13 -4.04
C PHE A 260 -21.23 -9.25 -4.89
N ARG A 261 -19.91 -9.29 -5.00
CA ARG A 261 -19.20 -10.31 -5.78
C ARG A 261 -19.54 -11.72 -5.27
N GLY A 262 -19.63 -12.71 -6.18
CA GLY A 262 -19.73 -14.12 -5.81
C GLY A 262 -21.06 -14.55 -5.19
N ASN A 263 -22.11 -13.73 -5.27
CA ASN A 263 -23.44 -14.08 -4.77
C ASN A 263 -24.16 -14.96 -5.81
N GLU A 264 -23.81 -16.25 -5.84
CA GLU A 264 -24.22 -17.20 -6.89
C GLU A 264 -25.73 -17.42 -6.99
N SER A 265 -26.46 -17.29 -5.88
CA SER A 265 -27.91 -17.49 -5.83
C SER A 265 -28.71 -16.28 -6.34
N LEU A 266 -28.10 -15.09 -6.38
CA LEU A 266 -28.77 -13.83 -6.70
C LEU A 266 -29.17 -13.78 -8.18
N ARG A 267 -30.50 -13.79 -8.46
CA ARG A 267 -31.06 -13.78 -9.82
C ARG A 267 -31.50 -12.39 -10.27
N ARG A 268 -31.96 -11.59 -9.33
CA ARG A 268 -32.46 -10.23 -9.60
C ARG A 268 -31.98 -9.25 -8.55
N ILE A 269 -31.56 -8.08 -9.01
CA ILE A 269 -31.30 -6.94 -8.11
C ILE A 269 -32.06 -5.71 -8.64
N VAL A 270 -32.63 -4.95 -7.69
CA VAL A 270 -33.22 -3.63 -7.93
C VAL A 270 -32.34 -2.60 -7.22
N LEU A 271 -31.73 -1.73 -7.99
CA LEU A 271 -30.92 -0.63 -7.47
C LEU A 271 -31.79 0.51 -6.98
N GLY A 272 -31.37 1.20 -5.91
CA GLY A 272 -32.03 2.40 -5.44
C GLY A 272 -32.04 3.51 -6.52
N LYS A 273 -33.09 4.32 -6.54
CA LYS A 273 -33.29 5.39 -7.56
C LYS A 273 -32.16 6.42 -7.63
N HIS A 274 -31.44 6.60 -6.53
CA HIS A 274 -30.37 7.60 -6.42
C HIS A 274 -28.97 6.98 -6.59
N THR A 275 -28.85 5.68 -6.88
CA THR A 275 -27.57 5.03 -7.11
C THR A 275 -26.82 5.69 -8.28
N LYS A 276 -25.66 6.29 -7.99
CA LYS A 276 -24.83 7.01 -8.95
C LYS A 276 -23.55 6.28 -9.31
N HIS A 277 -23.05 5.45 -8.39
CA HIS A 277 -21.76 4.80 -8.48
C HIS A 277 -21.88 3.32 -8.19
N ILE A 278 -21.35 2.51 -9.11
CA ILE A 278 -21.18 1.07 -8.96
C ILE A 278 -19.69 0.78 -9.16
N GLY A 279 -19.06 0.16 -8.18
CA GLY A 279 -17.62 -0.11 -8.16
C GLY A 279 -17.18 -1.21 -9.10
N ASN A 280 -15.86 -1.40 -9.19
CA ASN A 280 -15.25 -2.49 -9.97
C ASN A 280 -15.69 -3.84 -9.41
N TYR A 281 -15.96 -4.83 -10.27
CA TYR A 281 -16.38 -6.18 -9.86
C TYR A 281 -17.61 -6.24 -8.95
N ALA A 282 -18.40 -5.18 -8.79
CA ALA A 282 -19.45 -5.07 -7.78
C ALA A 282 -20.44 -6.24 -7.76
N PHE A 283 -20.81 -6.80 -8.92
CA PHE A 283 -21.67 -7.96 -9.08
C PHE A 283 -21.00 -9.09 -9.88
N SER A 284 -19.68 -9.07 -9.96
CA SER A 284 -18.94 -10.10 -10.67
C SER A 284 -19.18 -11.48 -10.06
N SER A 285 -19.21 -12.52 -10.89
CA SER A 285 -19.44 -13.91 -10.46
C SER A 285 -20.78 -14.15 -9.74
N CYS A 286 -21.78 -13.30 -9.94
CA CYS A 286 -23.17 -13.61 -9.59
C CYS A 286 -23.74 -14.52 -10.69
N GLU A 287 -23.44 -15.82 -10.63
CA GLU A 287 -23.67 -16.77 -11.72
C GLU A 287 -25.15 -16.98 -12.09
N SER A 288 -26.08 -16.61 -11.22
CA SER A 288 -27.52 -16.65 -11.50
C SER A 288 -28.13 -15.31 -11.90
N LEU A 289 -27.38 -14.19 -11.88
CA LEU A 289 -27.92 -12.84 -12.09
C LEU A 289 -28.38 -12.63 -13.54
N ILE A 290 -29.71 -12.55 -13.74
CA ILE A 290 -30.36 -12.36 -15.05
C ILE A 290 -31.00 -10.99 -15.22
N SER A 291 -31.29 -10.27 -14.13
CA SER A 291 -31.95 -8.96 -14.14
C SER A 291 -31.30 -7.97 -13.19
N VAL A 292 -31.01 -6.78 -13.73
CA VAL A 292 -30.55 -5.61 -12.98
C VAL A 292 -31.47 -4.45 -13.32
N ASP A 293 -32.28 -4.02 -12.38
CA ASP A 293 -33.24 -2.92 -12.55
C ASP A 293 -32.69 -1.65 -11.89
N GLY A 294 -33.04 -0.46 -12.40
CA GLY A 294 -32.65 0.84 -11.82
C GLY A 294 -31.30 1.41 -12.31
N LEU A 295 -30.61 0.78 -13.28
CA LEU A 295 -29.31 1.24 -13.79
C LEU A 295 -29.34 2.63 -14.43
N SER A 296 -30.44 3.13 -14.92
CA SER A 296 -30.52 4.36 -15.74
C SER A 296 -29.94 5.63 -15.04
N GLY A 297 -29.88 5.62 -13.71
CA GLY A 297 -29.32 6.70 -12.91
C GLY A 297 -27.80 6.61 -12.65
N ALA A 298 -27.18 5.45 -12.91
CA ALA A 298 -25.77 5.23 -12.64
C ALA A 298 -24.87 6.02 -13.59
N ALA A 299 -24.18 7.02 -13.06
CA ALA A 299 -23.25 7.85 -13.82
C ALA A 299 -21.86 7.19 -13.96
N ARG A 300 -21.50 6.29 -13.05
CA ARG A 300 -20.27 5.49 -13.10
C ARG A 300 -20.60 4.02 -12.84
N ILE A 301 -20.05 3.17 -13.68
CA ILE A 301 -20.08 1.71 -13.54
C ILE A 301 -18.63 1.26 -13.70
N GLY A 302 -18.10 0.62 -12.69
CA GLY A 302 -16.71 0.18 -12.64
C GLY A 302 -16.40 -0.99 -13.59
N ALA A 303 -15.12 -1.23 -13.78
CA ALA A 303 -14.64 -2.32 -14.63
C ALA A 303 -15.12 -3.67 -14.09
N TYR A 304 -15.50 -4.54 -15.01
CA TYR A 304 -15.93 -5.91 -14.68
C TYR A 304 -17.12 -6.00 -13.71
N ALA A 305 -17.88 -4.90 -13.51
CA ALA A 305 -18.97 -4.83 -12.53
C ALA A 305 -19.97 -6.00 -12.64
N PHE A 306 -20.22 -6.49 -13.86
CA PHE A 306 -21.15 -7.61 -14.13
C PHE A 306 -20.45 -8.80 -14.79
N LEU A 307 -19.15 -8.93 -14.65
CA LEU A 307 -18.38 -10.02 -15.26
C LEU A 307 -18.86 -11.38 -14.73
N TYR A 308 -18.93 -12.39 -15.62
CA TYR A 308 -19.44 -13.75 -15.33
C TYR A 308 -20.88 -13.81 -14.84
N THR A 309 -21.73 -12.85 -15.26
CA THR A 309 -23.17 -12.91 -15.03
C THR A 309 -23.94 -13.24 -16.34
N PRO A 310 -25.05 -14.00 -16.28
CA PRO A 310 -25.95 -14.17 -17.41
C PRO A 310 -26.53 -12.84 -17.91
N TYR A 311 -26.76 -11.86 -17.02
CA TYR A 311 -27.18 -10.51 -17.39
C TYR A 311 -26.25 -9.91 -18.44
N PHE A 312 -24.95 -9.84 -18.14
CA PHE A 312 -23.94 -9.23 -19.03
C PHE A 312 -23.73 -10.05 -20.31
N ASN A 313 -23.71 -11.40 -20.21
CA ASN A 313 -23.50 -12.30 -21.33
C ASN A 313 -24.61 -12.22 -22.40
N ASN A 314 -25.81 -11.75 -22.06
CA ASN A 314 -26.94 -11.58 -22.93
C ASN A 314 -26.95 -10.21 -23.65
N LEU A 315 -26.03 -9.30 -23.35
CA LEU A 315 -25.90 -8.00 -24.03
C LEU A 315 -25.11 -8.18 -25.34
N THR A 316 -25.81 -8.12 -26.48
CA THR A 316 -25.25 -8.44 -27.81
C THR A 316 -25.08 -7.25 -28.73
N GLN A 317 -25.43 -6.04 -28.29
CA GLN A 317 -25.25 -4.78 -29.04
C GLN A 317 -23.79 -4.58 -29.40
N GLU A 318 -23.47 -3.96 -30.53
CA GLU A 318 -22.10 -3.63 -30.93
C GLU A 318 -21.38 -2.79 -29.85
N PHE A 319 -22.05 -1.73 -29.41
CA PHE A 319 -21.63 -0.92 -28.26
C PHE A 319 -22.61 -1.16 -27.12
N VAL A 320 -22.16 -1.77 -26.04
CA VAL A 320 -22.97 -2.00 -24.84
C VAL A 320 -22.83 -0.79 -23.92
N ILE A 321 -23.87 0.05 -23.91
CA ILE A 321 -23.92 1.28 -23.13
C ILE A 321 -24.92 1.08 -21.99
N LEU A 322 -24.48 1.20 -20.75
CA LEU A 322 -25.30 1.09 -19.54
C LEU A 322 -25.35 2.45 -18.81
N GLY A 323 -26.25 2.55 -17.84
CA GLY A 323 -26.36 3.73 -16.99
C GLY A 323 -26.56 5.03 -17.77
N ASP A 324 -25.91 6.09 -17.32
CA ASP A 324 -25.92 7.41 -17.97
C ASP A 324 -24.76 7.55 -18.97
N GLY A 325 -24.72 6.69 -19.99
CA GLY A 325 -23.73 6.77 -21.08
C GLY A 325 -22.39 6.09 -20.79
N VAL A 326 -22.36 5.03 -19.99
CA VAL A 326 -21.13 4.24 -19.69
C VAL A 326 -21.01 3.10 -20.71
N LEU A 327 -19.98 3.14 -21.56
CA LEU A 327 -19.64 2.07 -22.49
C LEU A 327 -18.86 0.97 -21.75
N VAL A 328 -19.45 -0.20 -21.58
CA VAL A 328 -18.92 -1.34 -20.81
C VAL A 328 -18.47 -2.52 -21.67
N ALA A 329 -18.84 -2.57 -22.96
CA ALA A 329 -18.33 -3.57 -23.90
C ALA A 329 -18.42 -3.12 -25.34
N TYR A 330 -17.47 -3.57 -26.16
CA TYR A 330 -17.48 -3.49 -27.61
C TYR A 330 -17.52 -4.91 -28.20
N ASN A 331 -18.59 -5.24 -28.92
CA ASN A 331 -18.81 -6.54 -29.58
C ASN A 331 -18.61 -6.47 -31.09
N GLY A 332 -18.20 -5.29 -31.62
CA GLY A 332 -17.91 -5.10 -33.05
C GLY A 332 -16.65 -5.84 -33.50
N ARG A 333 -16.39 -5.79 -34.80
CA ARG A 333 -15.22 -6.45 -35.43
C ARG A 333 -14.33 -5.49 -36.20
N ASP A 334 -14.69 -4.21 -36.23
CA ASP A 334 -13.92 -3.20 -36.93
C ASP A 334 -12.61 -2.93 -36.19
N LYS A 335 -11.55 -2.71 -36.97
CA LYS A 335 -10.25 -2.36 -36.46
C LYS A 335 -10.12 -0.87 -36.23
N ASP A 336 -10.80 -0.06 -37.04
CA ASP A 336 -10.93 1.38 -36.93
C ASP A 336 -12.28 1.72 -36.35
N VAL A 337 -12.33 2.03 -35.08
CA VAL A 337 -13.57 2.17 -34.31
C VAL A 337 -13.91 3.65 -34.10
N VAL A 338 -15.17 4.01 -34.36
CA VAL A 338 -15.73 5.32 -34.01
C VAL A 338 -16.75 5.12 -32.89
N VAL A 339 -16.42 5.54 -31.70
CA VAL A 339 -17.32 5.45 -30.53
C VAL A 339 -18.49 6.44 -30.72
N PRO A 340 -19.76 6.01 -30.56
CA PRO A 340 -20.91 6.86 -30.82
C PRO A 340 -21.04 8.02 -29.86
N GLU A 341 -21.63 9.11 -30.33
CA GLU A 341 -22.01 10.24 -29.47
C GLU A 341 -23.04 9.82 -28.41
N GLY A 342 -22.99 10.45 -27.25
CA GLY A 342 -23.76 10.07 -26.06
C GLY A 342 -22.99 9.19 -25.08
N VAL A 343 -21.88 8.57 -25.49
CA VAL A 343 -20.94 7.92 -24.56
C VAL A 343 -20.22 8.99 -23.76
N LYS A 344 -20.33 8.91 -22.43
CA LYS A 344 -19.71 9.83 -21.48
C LYS A 344 -18.50 9.23 -20.76
N SER A 345 -18.49 7.89 -20.62
CA SER A 345 -17.43 7.14 -19.97
C SER A 345 -17.16 5.85 -20.75
N ILE A 346 -15.91 5.41 -20.76
CA ILE A 346 -15.48 4.11 -21.32
C ILE A 346 -14.76 3.35 -20.21
N VAL A 347 -15.24 2.15 -19.91
CA VAL A 347 -14.65 1.28 -18.89
C VAL A 347 -14.55 -0.14 -19.46
N ASP A 348 -13.37 -0.76 -19.40
CA ASP A 348 -13.10 -2.15 -19.83
C ASP A 348 -13.58 -2.52 -21.28
N ALA A 349 -14.20 -1.61 -22.00
CA ALA A 349 -14.93 -1.91 -23.23
C ALA A 349 -14.07 -2.46 -24.37
N PHE A 350 -12.81 -2.02 -24.46
CA PHE A 350 -11.88 -2.41 -25.50
C PHE A 350 -10.74 -3.28 -24.99
N SER A 351 -10.84 -3.78 -23.75
CA SER A 351 -9.83 -4.63 -23.15
C SER A 351 -9.58 -5.89 -23.98
N GLY A 352 -8.32 -6.12 -24.37
CA GLY A 352 -7.90 -7.25 -25.22
C GLY A 352 -8.48 -7.25 -26.65
N LYS A 353 -9.13 -6.17 -27.10
CA LYS A 353 -9.72 -6.12 -28.46
C LYS A 353 -8.64 -5.82 -29.52
N PRO A 354 -8.71 -6.46 -30.69
CA PRO A 354 -7.73 -6.29 -31.77
C PRO A 354 -8.02 -5.05 -32.64
N ILE A 355 -8.33 -3.91 -31.99
CA ILE A 355 -8.56 -2.63 -32.67
C ILE A 355 -7.22 -1.96 -33.00
N GLU A 356 -7.10 -1.28 -34.14
CA GLU A 356 -5.89 -0.57 -34.60
C GLU A 356 -6.00 0.94 -34.35
N SER A 357 -7.21 1.50 -34.47
CA SER A 357 -7.46 2.91 -34.12
C SER A 357 -8.81 3.12 -33.47
N VAL A 358 -8.92 4.17 -32.64
CA VAL A 358 -10.18 4.57 -32.03
C VAL A 358 -10.37 6.09 -32.11
N THR A 359 -11.59 6.52 -32.48
CA THR A 359 -12.02 7.91 -32.37
C THR A 359 -13.04 8.04 -31.25
N LEU A 360 -12.74 8.89 -30.28
CA LEU A 360 -13.54 9.10 -29.07
C LEU A 360 -14.50 10.29 -29.27
N PRO A 361 -15.76 10.21 -28.76
CA PRO A 361 -16.82 11.19 -29.04
C PRO A 361 -16.62 12.51 -28.27
N SER A 362 -17.29 13.56 -28.72
CA SER A 362 -17.27 14.88 -28.08
C SER A 362 -17.93 14.89 -26.70
N THR A 363 -18.80 13.91 -26.43
CA THR A 363 -19.52 13.73 -25.16
C THR A 363 -18.69 13.09 -24.07
N LEU A 364 -17.51 12.54 -24.38
CA LEU A 364 -16.67 11.81 -23.43
C LEU A 364 -16.19 12.72 -22.29
N ARG A 365 -16.30 12.23 -21.04
CA ARG A 365 -15.91 12.90 -19.80
C ARG A 365 -14.89 12.12 -18.97
N SER A 366 -14.78 10.79 -19.18
CA SER A 366 -13.77 9.96 -18.55
C SER A 366 -13.35 8.79 -19.44
N ILE A 367 -12.09 8.43 -19.34
CA ILE A 367 -11.55 7.14 -19.76
C ILE A 367 -11.27 6.43 -18.44
N ASP A 368 -12.13 5.46 -18.11
CA ASP A 368 -12.08 4.79 -16.82
C ASP A 368 -11.16 3.55 -16.86
N ASP A 369 -11.19 2.79 -15.78
CA ASP A 369 -10.25 1.70 -15.57
C ASP A 369 -10.36 0.63 -16.67
N TYR A 370 -9.21 0.10 -17.10
CA TYR A 370 -9.05 -0.95 -18.10
C TYR A 370 -9.62 -0.63 -19.49
N ALA A 371 -10.04 0.61 -19.79
CA ALA A 371 -10.78 0.97 -21.01
C ALA A 371 -10.22 0.36 -22.30
N PHE A 372 -8.88 0.33 -22.48
CA PHE A 372 -8.16 -0.23 -23.63
C PHE A 372 -7.07 -1.22 -23.20
N SER A 373 -7.13 -1.75 -21.99
CA SER A 373 -6.10 -2.62 -21.44
C SER A 373 -5.81 -3.80 -22.37
N TYR A 374 -4.54 -4.07 -22.65
CA TYR A 374 -4.10 -5.13 -23.56
C TYR A 374 -4.71 -5.08 -24.98
N ALA A 375 -5.17 -3.91 -25.45
CA ALA A 375 -5.45 -3.69 -26.88
C ALA A 375 -4.11 -3.60 -27.65
N THR A 376 -3.43 -4.74 -27.81
CA THR A 376 -2.05 -4.82 -28.28
C THR A 376 -1.82 -4.32 -29.70
N ALA A 377 -2.87 -4.26 -30.52
CA ALA A 377 -2.83 -3.74 -31.90
C ALA A 377 -3.13 -2.24 -31.99
N LEU A 378 -3.55 -1.59 -30.89
CA LEU A 378 -3.93 -0.17 -30.88
C LEU A 378 -2.74 0.72 -31.17
N GLU A 379 -2.71 1.38 -32.34
CA GLU A 379 -1.64 2.28 -32.75
C GLU A 379 -1.92 3.75 -32.45
N SER A 380 -3.23 4.14 -32.45
CA SER A 380 -3.61 5.56 -32.28
C SER A 380 -4.96 5.76 -31.61
N VAL A 381 -5.06 6.81 -30.81
CA VAL A 381 -6.29 7.30 -30.18
C VAL A 381 -6.53 8.74 -30.62
N ARG A 382 -7.74 9.03 -31.13
CA ARG A 382 -8.15 10.37 -31.58
C ARG A 382 -9.30 10.87 -30.70
N PHE A 383 -9.19 12.11 -30.26
CA PHE A 383 -10.20 12.80 -29.48
C PHE A 383 -10.98 13.76 -30.39
N SER A 384 -12.31 13.61 -30.49
CA SER A 384 -13.15 14.56 -31.22
C SER A 384 -13.12 15.94 -30.58
N ALA A 385 -13.36 16.98 -31.38
CA ALA A 385 -13.45 18.36 -30.86
C ALA A 385 -14.56 18.46 -29.79
N GLY A 386 -14.23 19.04 -28.63
CA GLY A 386 -15.14 19.10 -27.47
C GLY A 386 -15.06 17.90 -26.50
N CYS A 387 -14.33 16.87 -26.86
CA CYS A 387 -13.99 15.79 -25.93
C CYS A 387 -13.18 16.36 -24.74
N ALA A 388 -13.65 16.13 -23.52
CA ALA A 388 -13.06 16.72 -22.33
C ALA A 388 -13.03 15.74 -21.14
N PRO A 389 -12.32 14.61 -21.27
CA PRO A 389 -12.11 13.71 -20.15
C PRO A 389 -11.26 14.42 -19.07
N THR A 390 -11.63 14.24 -17.81
CA THR A 390 -10.91 14.84 -16.67
C THR A 390 -9.83 13.91 -16.12
N SER A 391 -9.92 12.62 -16.43
CA SER A 391 -8.98 11.61 -15.97
C SER A 391 -8.78 10.50 -17.01
N VAL A 392 -7.63 9.85 -16.89
CA VAL A 392 -7.33 8.53 -17.47
C VAL A 392 -7.25 7.56 -16.31
N GLY A 393 -8.08 6.54 -16.30
CA GLY A 393 -8.22 5.56 -15.23
C GLY A 393 -7.04 4.59 -15.10
N SER A 394 -7.11 3.76 -14.06
CA SER A 394 -6.09 2.75 -13.82
C SER A 394 -6.10 1.68 -14.92
N TYR A 395 -4.90 1.27 -15.35
CA TYR A 395 -4.73 0.29 -16.45
C TYR A 395 -5.39 0.68 -17.79
N ALA A 396 -5.82 1.93 -17.98
CA ALA A 396 -6.65 2.33 -19.12
C ALA A 396 -6.02 1.98 -20.46
N PHE A 397 -4.71 2.09 -20.65
CA PHE A 397 -3.96 1.71 -21.84
C PHE A 397 -2.82 0.70 -21.52
N ALA A 398 -2.88 0.03 -20.37
CA ALA A 398 -1.85 -0.94 -20.00
C ALA A 398 -1.71 -2.03 -21.06
N GLY A 399 -0.47 -2.37 -21.45
CA GLY A 399 -0.22 -3.40 -22.45
C GLY A 399 -0.62 -3.03 -23.89
N CYS A 400 -0.88 -1.75 -24.21
CA CYS A 400 -1.07 -1.27 -25.59
C CYS A 400 0.28 -1.19 -26.31
N THR A 401 0.86 -2.35 -26.62
CA THR A 401 2.25 -2.47 -27.08
C THR A 401 2.55 -1.82 -28.45
N ALA A 402 1.50 -1.59 -29.29
CA ALA A 402 1.63 -0.91 -30.58
C ALA A 402 1.44 0.62 -30.50
N LEU A 403 0.98 1.15 -29.36
CA LEU A 403 0.67 2.57 -29.18
C LEU A 403 1.94 3.43 -29.22
N ARG A 404 2.03 4.34 -30.19
CA ARG A 404 3.25 5.10 -30.48
C ARG A 404 3.24 6.49 -29.89
N THR A 405 2.12 7.17 -29.96
CA THR A 405 1.91 8.54 -29.49
C THR A 405 0.48 8.71 -28.98
N VAL A 406 0.30 9.55 -27.96
CA VAL A 406 -0.99 9.99 -27.47
C VAL A 406 -0.95 11.49 -27.19
N GLU A 407 -1.94 12.23 -27.70
CA GLU A 407 -2.17 13.63 -27.34
C GLU A 407 -3.37 13.70 -26.42
N LEU A 408 -3.13 13.76 -25.12
CA LEU A 408 -4.20 13.86 -24.13
C LEU A 408 -4.86 15.24 -24.16
N PRO A 409 -6.20 15.35 -24.06
CA PRO A 409 -6.91 16.63 -23.95
C PRO A 409 -6.42 17.43 -22.74
N SER A 410 -6.43 18.78 -22.89
CA SER A 410 -5.98 19.69 -21.83
C SER A 410 -6.84 19.63 -20.55
N SER A 411 -8.01 19.03 -20.61
CA SER A 411 -8.90 18.80 -19.46
C SER A 411 -8.46 17.69 -18.52
N VAL A 412 -7.52 16.83 -18.94
CA VAL A 412 -7.03 15.72 -18.10
C VAL A 412 -6.12 16.28 -16.99
N THR A 413 -6.52 16.05 -15.75
CA THR A 413 -5.78 16.47 -14.55
C THR A 413 -5.14 15.31 -13.79
N ARG A 414 -5.53 14.07 -14.08
CA ARG A 414 -5.05 12.86 -13.42
C ARG A 414 -4.84 11.72 -14.40
N ILE A 415 -3.73 11.01 -14.25
CA ILE A 415 -3.43 9.73 -14.92
C ILE A 415 -3.31 8.69 -13.81
N GLY A 416 -4.15 7.64 -13.88
CA GLY A 416 -4.27 6.58 -12.87
C GLY A 416 -3.11 5.59 -12.85
N ASP A 417 -3.23 4.62 -11.96
CA ASP A 417 -2.22 3.60 -11.75
C ASP A 417 -2.08 2.71 -12.97
N TYR A 418 -0.84 2.38 -13.36
CA TYR A 418 -0.53 1.54 -14.52
C TYR A 418 -1.17 2.01 -15.84
N ALA A 419 -1.65 3.26 -15.93
CA ALA A 419 -2.47 3.72 -17.05
C ALA A 419 -1.83 3.50 -18.43
N PHE A 420 -0.53 3.66 -18.59
CA PHE A 420 0.25 3.39 -19.79
C PHE A 420 1.36 2.37 -19.57
N SER A 421 1.23 1.52 -18.54
CA SER A 421 2.22 0.47 -18.27
C SER A 421 2.37 -0.46 -19.47
N GLU A 422 3.61 -0.86 -19.78
CA GLU A 422 3.93 -1.78 -20.89
C GLU A 422 3.56 -1.25 -22.30
N CYS A 423 3.37 0.06 -22.48
CA CYS A 423 3.25 0.68 -23.80
C CYS A 423 4.63 0.72 -24.48
N ALA A 424 5.13 -0.44 -24.92
CA ALA A 424 6.51 -0.61 -25.37
C ALA A 424 6.89 0.24 -26.58
N ALA A 425 5.94 0.57 -27.47
CA ALA A 425 6.18 1.41 -28.65
C ALA A 425 6.01 2.91 -28.37
N LEU A 426 5.55 3.32 -27.17
CA LEU A 426 5.29 4.71 -26.84
C LEU A 426 6.60 5.51 -26.75
N ARG A 427 6.83 6.36 -27.74
CA ARG A 427 8.06 7.16 -27.85
C ARG A 427 7.93 8.54 -27.23
N GLU A 428 6.74 9.13 -27.40
CA GLU A 428 6.42 10.48 -26.96
C GLU A 428 5.00 10.53 -26.46
N ILE A 429 4.78 11.27 -25.40
CA ILE A 429 3.45 11.62 -24.89
C ILE A 429 3.47 13.10 -24.51
N THR A 430 2.45 13.84 -24.98
CA THR A 430 2.23 15.20 -24.54
C THR A 430 1.32 15.21 -23.33
N LEU A 431 1.88 15.52 -22.16
CA LEU A 431 1.12 15.65 -20.93
C LEU A 431 0.37 16.98 -20.88
N PRO A 432 -0.88 16.99 -20.41
CA PRO A 432 -1.67 18.21 -20.27
C PRO A 432 -1.01 19.20 -19.29
N LYS A 433 -1.14 20.50 -19.62
CA LYS A 433 -0.53 21.58 -18.80
C LYS A 433 -1.11 21.68 -17.37
N ASP A 434 -2.34 21.19 -17.16
CA ASP A 434 -3.06 21.23 -15.87
C ASP A 434 -3.04 19.86 -15.17
N LEU A 435 -2.20 18.92 -15.63
CA LEU A 435 -2.02 17.59 -15.00
C LEU A 435 -1.45 17.77 -13.58
N ARG A 436 -2.09 17.17 -12.59
CA ARG A 436 -1.72 17.26 -11.17
C ARG A 436 -1.08 16.00 -10.62
N SER A 437 -1.53 14.83 -11.07
CA SER A 437 -1.02 13.56 -10.53
C SER A 437 -0.79 12.50 -11.60
N LEU A 438 0.30 11.75 -11.40
CA LEU A 438 0.63 10.51 -12.07
C LEU A 438 0.54 9.38 -11.04
N GLY A 439 -0.26 8.37 -11.32
CA GLY A 439 -0.44 7.21 -10.46
C GLY A 439 0.77 6.27 -10.41
N ARG A 440 0.66 5.25 -9.57
CA ARG A 440 1.64 4.17 -9.43
C ARG A 440 1.89 3.51 -10.79
N ALA A 441 3.16 3.30 -11.13
CA ALA A 441 3.57 2.60 -12.35
C ALA A 441 2.93 3.14 -13.66
N ALA A 442 2.48 4.40 -13.69
CA ALA A 442 1.70 4.96 -14.79
C ALA A 442 2.37 4.78 -16.16
N PHE A 443 3.69 4.81 -16.26
CA PHE A 443 4.49 4.59 -17.47
C PHE A 443 5.52 3.46 -17.29
N GLN A 444 5.29 2.54 -16.36
CA GLN A 444 6.21 1.41 -16.15
C GLN A 444 6.44 0.65 -17.45
N SER A 445 7.70 0.29 -17.74
CA SER A 445 8.07 -0.52 -18.92
C SER A 445 7.71 0.13 -20.28
N CYS A 446 7.61 1.45 -20.36
CA CYS A 446 7.55 2.19 -21.63
C CYS A 446 8.96 2.23 -22.27
N THR A 447 9.39 1.10 -22.87
CA THR A 447 10.79 0.89 -23.27
C THR A 447 11.28 1.82 -24.38
N ALA A 448 10.38 2.39 -25.18
CA ALA A 448 10.72 3.35 -26.23
C ALA A 448 10.64 4.82 -25.80
N LEU A 449 10.22 5.14 -24.57
CA LEU A 449 10.02 6.50 -24.09
C LEU A 449 11.38 7.21 -23.92
N THR A 450 11.67 8.17 -24.80
CA THR A 450 13.00 8.82 -24.85
C THR A 450 13.05 10.14 -24.12
N ALA A 451 11.94 10.86 -24.08
CA ALA A 451 11.84 12.18 -23.47
C ALA A 451 10.42 12.41 -22.94
N LEU A 452 10.33 13.13 -21.84
CA LEU A 452 9.08 13.54 -21.23
C LEU A 452 9.26 14.91 -20.60
N THR A 453 8.32 15.81 -20.90
CA THR A 453 8.23 17.11 -20.21
C THR A 453 7.11 17.06 -19.19
N LEU A 454 7.45 17.22 -17.93
CA LEU A 454 6.50 17.26 -16.83
C LEU A 454 5.94 18.70 -16.69
N PRO A 455 4.62 18.88 -16.59
CA PRO A 455 4.03 20.21 -16.45
C PRO A 455 4.27 20.82 -15.06
N ALA A 456 4.32 22.15 -14.99
CA ALA A 456 4.54 22.88 -13.73
C ALA A 456 3.37 22.76 -12.71
N SER A 457 2.24 22.18 -13.11
CA SER A 457 1.09 21.89 -12.26
C SER A 457 1.19 20.52 -11.56
N LEU A 458 2.18 19.69 -11.95
CA LEU A 458 2.31 18.32 -11.43
C LEU A 458 2.73 18.36 -9.96
N ASN A 459 1.94 17.74 -9.11
CA ASN A 459 2.11 17.72 -7.66
C ASN A 459 2.62 16.35 -7.16
N GLU A 460 2.21 15.28 -7.85
CA GLU A 460 2.38 13.92 -7.38
C GLU A 460 2.88 13.02 -8.49
N ILE A 461 3.87 12.19 -8.16
CA ILE A 461 4.38 11.11 -9.00
C ILE A 461 4.37 9.84 -8.15
N GLY A 462 3.54 8.89 -8.51
CA GLY A 462 3.36 7.63 -7.78
C GLY A 462 4.58 6.71 -7.84
N SER A 463 4.59 5.71 -6.96
CA SER A 463 5.65 4.70 -6.91
C SER A 463 5.80 4.00 -8.25
N TYR A 464 7.04 3.77 -8.68
CA TYR A 464 7.37 3.07 -9.94
C TYR A 464 6.86 3.76 -11.22
N ALA A 465 6.44 5.02 -11.17
CA ALA A 465 5.77 5.71 -12.29
C ALA A 465 6.51 5.57 -13.63
N PHE A 466 7.83 5.58 -13.64
CA PHE A 466 8.69 5.40 -14.83
C PHE A 466 9.66 4.22 -14.69
N LYS A 467 9.33 3.25 -13.83
CA LYS A 467 10.17 2.05 -13.65
C LYS A 467 10.42 1.35 -14.99
N SER A 468 11.67 0.97 -15.23
CA SER A 468 12.07 0.25 -16.46
C SER A 468 11.73 1.00 -17.76
N CYS A 469 12.01 2.32 -17.79
CA CYS A 469 12.03 3.14 -19.00
C CYS A 469 13.48 3.34 -19.49
N PRO A 470 14.12 2.32 -20.08
CA PRO A 470 15.56 2.33 -20.36
C PRO A 470 15.98 3.38 -21.40
N ALA A 471 15.06 3.88 -22.24
CA ALA A 471 15.38 4.91 -23.24
C ALA A 471 15.34 6.34 -22.69
N LEU A 472 14.83 6.56 -21.48
CA LEU A 472 14.70 7.90 -20.86
C LEU A 472 16.08 8.44 -20.48
N LYS A 473 16.44 9.62 -21.02
CA LYS A 473 17.80 10.18 -20.89
C LYS A 473 17.95 11.26 -19.82
N ARG A 474 16.89 12.00 -19.58
CA ARG A 474 16.87 13.13 -18.63
C ARG A 474 15.50 13.29 -18.04
N ILE A 475 15.46 13.67 -16.77
CA ILE A 475 14.22 14.06 -16.07
C ILE A 475 14.47 15.31 -15.23
N ASP A 476 13.59 16.32 -15.41
CA ASP A 476 13.57 17.54 -14.61
C ASP A 476 12.22 17.59 -13.91
N LEU A 477 12.21 17.33 -12.60
CA LEU A 477 11.01 17.41 -11.80
C LEU A 477 10.64 18.87 -11.49
N PRO A 478 9.38 19.30 -11.72
CA PRO A 478 8.97 20.65 -11.37
C PRO A 478 8.94 20.86 -9.85
N ASP A 479 9.16 22.10 -9.41
CA ASP A 479 9.20 22.46 -7.98
C ASP A 479 7.84 22.36 -7.28
N SER A 480 6.77 22.11 -8.03
CA SER A 480 5.42 21.83 -7.53
C SER A 480 5.28 20.40 -7.01
N VAL A 481 6.15 19.46 -7.44
CA VAL A 481 6.08 18.06 -6.97
C VAL A 481 6.48 18.01 -5.51
N TYR A 482 5.56 17.54 -4.70
CA TYR A 482 5.76 17.32 -3.27
C TYR A 482 5.63 15.86 -2.85
N ALA A 483 4.91 15.05 -3.61
CA ALA A 483 4.83 13.62 -3.39
C ALA A 483 5.55 12.88 -4.52
N LEU A 484 6.62 12.17 -4.16
CA LEU A 484 7.44 11.38 -5.07
C LEU A 484 7.53 9.95 -4.53
N GLY A 485 7.00 9.00 -5.28
CA GLY A 485 6.89 7.61 -4.86
C GLY A 485 8.18 6.81 -5.02
N SER A 486 8.27 5.72 -4.25
CA SER A 486 9.39 4.79 -4.28
C SER A 486 9.62 4.21 -5.67
N GLY A 487 10.89 4.06 -6.06
CA GLY A 487 11.30 3.46 -7.33
C GLY A 487 10.81 4.20 -8.57
N ALA A 488 10.38 5.46 -8.47
CA ALA A 488 9.75 6.17 -9.60
C ALA A 488 10.57 6.14 -10.88
N PHE A 489 11.90 6.11 -10.81
CA PHE A 489 12.82 6.02 -11.96
C PHE A 489 13.71 4.78 -11.95
N MET A 490 13.33 3.76 -11.18
CA MET A 490 14.08 2.51 -11.08
C MET A 490 14.30 1.88 -12.46
N GLY A 491 15.55 1.50 -12.79
CA GLY A 491 15.89 0.85 -14.06
C GLY A 491 15.82 1.75 -15.29
N CYS A 492 15.88 3.09 -15.13
CA CYS A 492 16.07 4.02 -16.24
C CYS A 492 17.55 4.05 -16.65
N GLU A 493 18.01 3.01 -17.34
CA GLU A 493 19.44 2.75 -17.60
C GLU A 493 20.15 3.85 -18.38
N GLN A 494 19.46 4.56 -19.28
CA GLN A 494 20.03 5.65 -20.07
C GLN A 494 19.92 7.02 -19.40
N LEU A 495 19.33 7.11 -18.20
CA LEU A 495 19.19 8.37 -17.47
C LEU A 495 20.57 8.88 -17.06
N THR A 496 20.95 10.07 -17.55
CA THR A 496 22.25 10.68 -17.26
C THR A 496 22.19 11.79 -16.21
N SER A 497 21.05 12.44 -16.10
CA SER A 497 20.85 13.51 -15.10
C SER A 497 19.43 13.62 -14.62
N ALA A 498 19.26 14.03 -13.35
CA ALA A 498 17.97 14.31 -12.74
C ALA A 498 18.05 15.61 -11.92
N ARG A 499 17.01 16.44 -12.02
CA ARG A 499 16.79 17.57 -11.12
C ARG A 499 15.60 17.26 -10.22
N LEU A 500 15.81 17.30 -8.91
CA LEU A 500 14.78 17.08 -7.88
C LEU A 500 14.12 18.41 -7.48
N PRO A 501 12.85 18.37 -7.00
CA PRO A 501 12.12 19.56 -6.55
C PRO A 501 12.81 20.22 -5.35
N ALA A 502 12.90 21.57 -5.34
CA ALA A 502 13.67 22.28 -4.33
C ALA A 502 13.15 22.13 -2.87
N LYS A 503 11.89 21.75 -2.70
CA LYS A 503 11.26 21.57 -1.39
C LYS A 503 11.21 20.11 -0.89
N LEU A 504 11.78 19.17 -1.65
CA LEU A 504 11.77 17.78 -1.27
C LEU A 504 12.65 17.58 -0.02
N THR A 505 12.08 16.99 1.02
CA THR A 505 12.77 16.76 2.31
C THR A 505 13.37 15.36 2.43
N TYR A 506 12.96 14.44 1.56
CA TYR A 506 13.50 13.07 1.55
C TYR A 506 13.65 12.53 0.14
N ILE A 507 14.56 11.59 -0.04
CA ILE A 507 14.73 10.82 -1.28
C ILE A 507 14.10 9.45 -1.09
N PRO A 508 13.07 9.10 -1.86
CA PRO A 508 12.35 7.85 -1.69
C PRO A 508 13.20 6.60 -1.92
N ASP A 509 12.73 5.50 -1.35
CA ASP A 509 13.30 4.16 -1.54
C ASP A 509 13.42 3.81 -3.02
N CYS A 510 14.55 3.21 -3.41
CA CYS A 510 14.82 2.74 -4.77
C CYS A 510 14.67 3.81 -5.88
N LEU A 511 14.60 5.11 -5.58
CA LEU A 511 14.24 6.17 -6.56
C LEU A 511 14.97 6.04 -7.88
N PHE A 512 16.31 5.85 -7.86
CA PHE A 512 17.18 5.70 -9.03
C PHE A 512 17.89 4.34 -9.05
N LEU A 513 17.37 3.34 -8.37
CA LEU A 513 17.97 1.99 -8.38
C LEU A 513 18.16 1.51 -9.82
N LEU A 514 19.39 1.00 -10.15
CA LEU A 514 19.76 0.53 -11.48
C LEU A 514 19.77 1.61 -12.59
N CYS A 515 19.88 2.89 -12.24
CA CYS A 515 20.15 3.96 -13.22
C CYS A 515 21.65 3.98 -13.56
N THR A 516 22.13 2.98 -14.28
CA THR A 516 23.56 2.69 -14.48
C THR A 516 24.36 3.83 -15.11
N ARG A 517 23.70 4.73 -15.87
CA ARG A 517 24.34 5.90 -16.51
C ARG A 517 24.12 7.22 -15.80
N LEU A 518 23.48 7.23 -14.63
CA LEU A 518 23.22 8.45 -13.88
C LEU A 518 24.53 9.06 -13.37
N GLN A 519 24.87 10.25 -13.88
CA GLN A 519 26.11 10.97 -13.55
C GLN A 519 25.89 12.14 -12.62
N ALA A 520 24.73 12.80 -12.70
CA ALA A 520 24.46 14.01 -11.96
C ALA A 520 23.02 14.02 -11.39
N VAL A 521 22.92 14.32 -10.11
CA VAL A 521 21.65 14.59 -9.42
C VAL A 521 21.76 15.93 -8.73
N THR A 522 20.85 16.85 -9.06
CA THR A 522 20.70 18.09 -8.29
C THR A 522 19.82 17.80 -7.10
N MET A 523 20.45 17.63 -5.93
CA MET A 523 19.79 17.34 -4.66
C MET A 523 19.38 18.66 -3.98
N PRO A 524 18.15 18.79 -3.45
CA PRO A 524 17.73 19.96 -2.69
C PRO A 524 18.44 20.04 -1.35
N GLU A 525 18.71 21.27 -0.86
CA GLU A 525 19.32 21.50 0.47
C GLU A 525 18.40 21.09 1.63
N ALA A 526 17.10 20.97 1.38
CA ALA A 526 16.10 20.59 2.37
C ALA A 526 16.08 19.08 2.68
N VAL A 527 16.86 18.25 1.96
CA VAL A 527 16.85 16.79 2.16
C VAL A 527 17.47 16.42 3.49
N GLU A 528 16.68 15.81 4.35
CA GLU A 528 17.07 15.31 5.68
C GLU A 528 17.22 13.78 5.69
N ARG A 529 16.57 13.08 4.73
CA ARG A 529 16.54 11.62 4.64
C ARG A 529 16.77 11.12 3.21
N ILE A 530 17.55 10.06 3.07
CA ILE A 530 17.70 9.25 1.86
C ILE A 530 17.29 7.83 2.22
N GLU A 531 16.24 7.32 1.61
CA GLU A 531 15.73 6.00 1.92
C GLU A 531 16.57 4.88 1.28
N ALA A 532 16.22 3.61 1.59
CA ALA A 532 17.01 2.47 1.18
C ALA A 532 17.18 2.39 -0.34
N GLN A 533 18.36 1.95 -0.78
CA GLN A 533 18.66 1.66 -2.19
C GLN A 533 18.45 2.82 -3.19
N ALA A 534 18.26 4.06 -2.71
CA ALA A 534 17.85 5.21 -3.53
C ALA A 534 18.75 5.44 -4.77
N PHE A 535 20.05 5.17 -4.66
CA PHE A 535 21.05 5.29 -5.75
C PHE A 535 21.82 3.98 -5.99
N GLN A 536 21.31 2.86 -5.51
CA GLN A 536 22.00 1.57 -5.64
C GLN A 536 22.21 1.23 -7.12
N GLN A 537 23.45 0.77 -7.46
CA GLN A 537 23.87 0.43 -8.83
C GLN A 537 23.79 1.60 -9.83
N CYS A 538 23.92 2.86 -9.36
CA CYS A 538 24.19 4.00 -10.23
C CYS A 538 25.69 4.02 -10.58
N GLU A 539 26.09 3.18 -11.52
CA GLU A 539 27.52 2.87 -11.84
C GLU A 539 28.31 4.06 -12.39
N ALA A 540 27.64 5.12 -12.84
CA ALA A 540 28.27 6.34 -13.34
C ALA A 540 28.23 7.51 -12.33
N LEU A 541 27.64 7.35 -11.13
CA LEU A 541 27.51 8.41 -10.13
C LEU A 541 28.78 8.55 -9.33
N GLU A 542 29.63 9.48 -9.75
CA GLU A 542 30.93 9.73 -9.10
C GLU A 542 30.85 10.72 -7.95
N GLU A 543 29.96 11.71 -8.05
CA GLU A 543 29.80 12.78 -7.08
C GLU A 543 28.32 13.11 -6.88
N ILE A 544 27.93 13.33 -5.63
CA ILE A 544 26.63 13.81 -5.23
C ILE A 544 26.77 14.70 -4.00
N ALA A 545 26.17 15.88 -4.04
CA ALA A 545 26.17 16.79 -2.90
C ALA A 545 25.05 16.40 -1.94
N VAL A 546 25.36 15.65 -0.90
CA VAL A 546 24.41 15.30 0.17
C VAL A 546 24.43 16.39 1.23
N PRO A 547 23.27 17.02 1.55
CA PRO A 547 23.20 18.08 2.57
C PRO A 547 23.71 17.60 3.95
N GLU A 548 24.37 18.46 4.72
CA GLU A 548 24.85 18.10 6.06
C GLU A 548 23.72 17.78 7.06
N ALA A 549 22.52 18.30 6.81
CA ALA A 549 21.32 18.00 7.58
C ALA A 549 20.81 16.56 7.37
N CYS A 550 21.18 15.93 6.23
CA CYS A 550 20.78 14.56 5.92
C CYS A 550 21.56 13.57 6.79
N ARG A 551 20.93 13.11 7.86
CA ARG A 551 21.48 12.14 8.81
C ARG A 551 20.73 10.83 8.86
N ASP A 552 19.69 10.70 8.07
CA ASP A 552 18.98 9.45 7.87
C ASP A 552 19.29 8.92 6.48
N ILE A 553 20.20 7.92 6.41
CA ILE A 553 20.64 7.33 5.16
C ILE A 553 20.35 5.84 5.23
N GLY A 554 19.38 5.44 4.43
CA GLY A 554 18.86 4.08 4.40
C GLY A 554 19.85 3.05 3.89
N MET A 555 19.49 1.79 4.11
CA MET A 555 20.31 0.63 3.75
C MET A 555 20.67 0.65 2.25
N SER A 556 21.97 0.44 1.96
CA SER A 556 22.48 0.31 0.59
C SER A 556 22.17 1.50 -0.33
N ALA A 557 21.89 2.68 0.22
CA ALA A 557 21.50 3.87 -0.56
C ALA A 557 22.46 4.19 -1.70
N PHE A 558 23.76 3.98 -1.51
CA PHE A 558 24.82 4.25 -2.52
C PHE A 558 25.58 2.99 -2.95
N ALA A 559 25.08 1.79 -2.67
CA ALA A 559 25.76 0.55 -2.98
C ALA A 559 26.02 0.42 -4.50
N GLY A 560 27.25 0.02 -4.89
CA GLY A 560 27.64 -0.13 -6.30
C GLY A 560 27.94 1.18 -7.02
N THR A 561 27.98 2.34 -6.34
CA THR A 561 28.34 3.63 -6.93
C THR A 561 29.84 3.92 -6.83
N PRO A 562 30.44 4.65 -7.81
CA PRO A 562 31.77 5.23 -7.63
C PRO A 562 31.86 6.23 -6.46
N PHE A 563 30.76 6.93 -6.14
CA PHE A 563 30.68 7.81 -4.98
C PHE A 563 31.02 7.08 -3.68
N LEU A 564 30.42 5.91 -3.41
CA LEU A 564 30.71 5.11 -2.22
C LEU A 564 32.18 4.65 -2.19
N ARG A 565 32.74 4.24 -3.34
CA ARG A 565 34.17 3.88 -3.42
C ARG A 565 35.08 5.05 -3.03
N ARG A 566 34.77 6.27 -3.47
CA ARG A 566 35.54 7.48 -3.09
C ARG A 566 35.45 7.77 -1.58
N LEU A 567 34.30 7.47 -0.93
CA LEU A 567 34.23 7.55 0.53
C LEU A 567 35.19 6.57 1.21
N HIS A 568 35.25 5.32 0.74
CA HIS A 568 36.24 4.35 1.22
C HIS A 568 37.69 4.77 0.97
N GLU A 569 38.00 5.37 -0.20
CA GLU A 569 39.34 5.91 -0.48
C GLU A 569 39.72 7.03 0.49
N ARG A 570 38.74 7.83 0.96
CA ARG A 570 38.93 8.92 1.94
C ARG A 570 39.04 8.42 3.37
N ASP A 571 38.14 7.53 3.77
CA ASP A 571 37.88 7.18 5.17
C ASP A 571 38.44 5.79 5.57
N GLY A 572 38.96 5.03 4.60
CA GLY A 572 39.45 3.66 4.81
C GLY A 572 38.30 2.63 4.79
N ALA A 573 38.40 1.60 5.62
CA ALA A 573 37.42 0.49 5.62
C ALA A 573 35.98 0.93 5.94
N PHE A 574 35.79 2.01 6.68
CA PHE A 574 34.48 2.53 7.07
C PHE A 574 34.11 3.76 6.24
N ALA A 575 33.11 3.67 5.36
CA ALA A 575 32.54 4.82 4.67
C ALA A 575 31.50 5.48 5.58
N VAL A 576 31.79 6.69 6.06
CA VAL A 576 30.91 7.45 6.97
C VAL A 576 30.48 8.74 6.29
N LEU A 577 29.16 8.98 6.23
CA LEU A 577 28.55 10.18 5.68
C LEU A 577 27.57 10.76 6.71
N ASN A 578 27.79 12.02 7.12
CA ASN A 578 26.92 12.72 8.09
C ASN A 578 26.66 11.92 9.38
N ARG A 579 27.69 11.24 9.94
CA ARG A 579 27.63 10.33 11.11
C ARG A 579 26.86 9.02 10.90
N VAL A 580 26.47 8.70 9.67
CA VAL A 580 25.86 7.43 9.29
C VAL A 580 26.93 6.54 8.68
N LEU A 581 27.05 5.30 9.13
CA LEU A 581 27.87 4.30 8.46
C LEU A 581 27.11 3.79 7.24
N VAL A 582 27.61 4.13 6.05
CA VAL A 582 26.98 3.78 4.76
C VAL A 582 27.64 2.61 4.04
N GLY A 583 28.76 2.10 4.53
CA GLY A 583 29.44 0.93 4.00
C GLY A 583 30.70 0.54 4.80
N TYR A 584 31.05 -0.74 4.73
CA TYR A 584 32.29 -1.31 5.22
C TYR A 584 32.95 -2.15 4.11
N ASP A 585 34.24 -1.92 3.86
CA ASP A 585 35.04 -2.59 2.83
C ASP A 585 36.42 -2.93 3.42
N GLY A 586 36.41 -3.71 4.51
CA GLY A 586 37.61 -4.17 5.21
C GLY A 586 37.68 -5.69 5.29
N ASP A 587 38.88 -6.21 5.53
CA ASP A 587 39.19 -7.65 5.66
C ASP A 587 39.39 -8.11 7.12
N ALA A 588 39.13 -7.21 8.10
CA ALA A 588 39.29 -7.54 9.50
C ALA A 588 38.20 -8.51 9.99
N SER A 589 38.64 -9.55 10.75
CA SER A 589 37.70 -10.47 11.41
C SER A 589 37.08 -9.88 12.68
N GLU A 590 37.69 -8.86 13.25
CA GLU A 590 37.20 -8.11 14.43
C GLU A 590 36.92 -6.66 14.00
N ILE A 591 35.66 -6.25 14.10
CA ILE A 591 35.19 -4.92 13.68
C ILE A 591 34.89 -4.07 14.92
N VAL A 592 35.48 -2.88 14.97
CA VAL A 592 35.09 -1.84 15.93
C VAL A 592 34.58 -0.65 15.12
N VAL A 593 33.29 -0.39 15.20
CA VAL A 593 32.67 0.76 14.52
C VAL A 593 33.26 2.05 15.11
N PRO A 594 33.65 3.05 14.29
CA PRO A 594 34.28 4.27 14.79
C PRO A 594 33.37 5.08 15.73
N ASP A 595 34.00 5.70 16.75
CA ASP A 595 33.31 6.66 17.60
C ASP A 595 32.76 7.84 16.79
N GLY A 596 31.57 8.33 17.18
CA GLY A 596 30.87 9.41 16.48
C GLY A 596 29.95 8.95 15.34
N VAL A 597 29.94 7.65 15.00
CA VAL A 597 28.86 7.05 14.21
C VAL A 597 27.61 6.95 15.07
N GLU A 598 26.51 7.54 14.60
CA GLU A 598 25.23 7.55 15.30
C GLU A 598 24.28 6.46 14.75
N ARG A 599 24.35 6.16 13.46
CA ARG A 599 23.46 5.21 12.79
C ARG A 599 24.23 4.21 11.93
N VAL A 600 23.81 2.94 11.98
CA VAL A 600 24.39 1.84 11.19
C VAL A 600 23.27 1.09 10.51
N MET A 601 22.88 1.51 9.31
CA MET A 601 21.76 0.90 8.58
C MET A 601 22.20 -0.30 7.72
N THR A 602 23.45 -0.29 7.23
CA THR A 602 24.06 -1.43 6.55
C THR A 602 25.58 -1.39 6.75
N MET A 603 26.20 -2.52 7.05
CA MET A 603 27.64 -2.64 7.09
C MET A 603 28.19 -3.17 5.76
N PHE A 604 27.50 -4.08 5.11
CA PHE A 604 27.96 -4.79 3.93
C PHE A 604 27.18 -4.35 2.71
N SER A 605 27.69 -3.35 2.00
CA SER A 605 27.02 -2.74 0.83
C SER A 605 27.05 -3.59 -0.44
N ASN A 606 27.90 -4.60 -0.48
CA ASN A 606 28.00 -5.57 -1.57
C ASN A 606 27.56 -6.93 -1.07
N TYR A 607 26.80 -7.68 -1.87
CA TYR A 607 26.39 -9.06 -1.64
C TYR A 607 27.58 -10.06 -1.49
N ASN A 608 28.76 -9.60 -1.04
CA ASN A 608 29.90 -10.44 -0.75
C ASN A 608 29.68 -11.17 0.59
N ALA A 609 28.76 -12.14 0.54
CA ALA A 609 28.52 -13.09 1.64
C ALA A 609 29.82 -13.76 2.15
N TYR A 610 30.89 -13.74 1.35
CA TYR A 610 32.18 -14.32 1.73
C TYR A 610 32.93 -13.46 2.75
N GLU A 611 32.88 -12.15 2.67
CA GLU A 611 33.60 -11.26 3.60
C GLU A 611 32.87 -11.18 4.95
N ALA A 612 31.55 -11.04 4.94
CA ALA A 612 30.73 -11.11 6.15
C ALA A 612 30.88 -12.46 6.88
N ALA A 613 31.11 -13.55 6.16
CA ALA A 613 31.28 -14.87 6.74
C ALA A 613 32.58 -15.05 7.55
N LEU A 614 33.58 -14.16 7.41
CA LEU A 614 34.84 -14.23 8.14
C LEU A 614 34.83 -13.43 9.45
N ILE A 615 33.80 -12.62 9.67
CA ILE A 615 33.72 -11.74 10.84
C ILE A 615 33.38 -12.53 12.08
N THR A 616 34.21 -12.38 13.12
CA THR A 616 34.09 -13.07 14.39
C THR A 616 33.65 -12.17 15.53
N SER A 617 33.88 -10.85 15.44
CA SER A 617 33.54 -9.89 16.48
C SER A 617 33.09 -8.55 15.90
N ILE A 618 32.03 -7.98 16.47
CA ILE A 618 31.58 -6.61 16.16
C ILE A 618 31.30 -5.86 17.45
N VAL A 619 31.86 -4.63 17.54
CA VAL A 619 31.64 -3.70 18.62
C VAL A 619 31.03 -2.40 18.08
N PHE A 620 29.85 -2.06 18.57
CA PHE A 620 29.18 -0.78 18.33
C PHE A 620 29.49 0.14 19.54
N PRO A 621 30.02 1.36 19.30
CA PRO A 621 30.32 2.30 20.38
C PRO A 621 29.06 2.92 21.01
N ASP A 622 29.25 3.64 22.13
CA ASP A 622 28.15 4.32 22.81
C ASP A 622 27.47 5.43 21.99
N SER A 623 28.12 5.92 20.94
CA SER A 623 27.53 6.90 20.04
C SER A 623 26.44 6.31 19.11
N VAL A 624 26.41 4.99 18.92
CA VAL A 624 25.40 4.35 18.06
C VAL A 624 24.06 4.28 18.76
N THR A 625 23.06 4.94 18.18
CA THR A 625 21.69 5.01 18.68
C THR A 625 20.72 4.15 17.90
N GLU A 626 21.08 3.80 16.65
CA GLU A 626 20.22 3.03 15.76
C GLU A 626 21.01 2.05 14.89
N ILE A 627 20.45 0.84 14.72
CA ILE A 627 21.01 -0.23 13.89
C ILE A 627 19.88 -0.80 13.02
N GLY A 628 20.11 -0.91 11.72
CA GLY A 628 19.17 -1.50 10.78
C GLY A 628 19.05 -3.03 10.90
N GLU A 629 17.90 -3.59 10.55
CA GLU A 629 17.58 -5.02 10.68
C GLU A 629 18.54 -5.96 9.92
N LEU A 630 19.05 -5.53 8.78
CA LEU A 630 19.95 -6.34 7.94
C LEU A 630 21.43 -6.03 8.13
N THR A 631 21.78 -5.22 9.13
CA THR A 631 23.18 -4.79 9.39
C THR A 631 24.14 -5.97 9.52
N LEU A 632 23.71 -7.07 10.13
CA LEU A 632 24.54 -8.26 10.40
C LEU A 632 24.24 -9.44 9.46
N HIS A 633 23.54 -9.21 8.38
CA HIS A 633 23.22 -10.26 7.44
C HIS A 633 24.50 -10.87 6.83
N GLY A 634 24.62 -12.19 6.85
CA GLY A 634 25.78 -12.92 6.32
C GLY A 634 26.91 -13.18 7.31
N CYS A 635 26.90 -12.61 8.53
CA CYS A 635 27.93 -12.79 9.55
C CYS A 635 27.82 -14.18 10.23
N HIS A 636 28.05 -15.25 9.50
CA HIS A 636 27.84 -16.61 10.00
C HIS A 636 28.92 -17.11 10.98
N SER A 637 30.09 -16.46 11.03
CA SER A 637 31.20 -16.81 11.92
C SER A 637 31.24 -15.96 13.19
N LEU A 638 30.25 -15.09 13.38
CA LEU A 638 30.20 -14.16 14.51
C LEU A 638 30.16 -14.92 15.85
N THR A 639 31.09 -14.61 16.74
CA THR A 639 31.20 -15.20 18.08
C THR A 639 30.93 -14.20 19.19
N THR A 640 31.21 -12.92 18.97
CA THR A 640 30.98 -11.85 19.94
C THR A 640 30.31 -10.65 19.30
N LEU A 641 29.37 -10.07 20.04
CA LEU A 641 28.62 -8.88 19.60
C LEU A 641 28.45 -7.96 20.80
N THR A 642 28.89 -6.70 20.65
CA THR A 642 28.79 -5.69 21.73
C THR A 642 28.02 -4.48 21.23
N PHE A 643 26.97 -4.12 21.94
CA PHE A 643 26.20 -2.88 21.75
C PHE A 643 26.55 -1.90 22.86
N GLY A 644 26.90 -0.67 22.47
CA GLY A 644 27.18 0.43 23.40
C GLY A 644 25.91 0.95 24.10
N ASP A 645 26.14 1.87 25.04
CA ASP A 645 25.08 2.42 25.90
C ASP A 645 24.04 3.29 25.14
N GLY A 646 24.34 3.76 23.92
CA GLY A 646 23.43 4.60 23.11
C GLY A 646 22.27 3.86 22.49
N LEU A 647 22.40 2.55 22.25
CA LEU A 647 21.38 1.78 21.54
C LEU A 647 20.18 1.47 22.44
N ARG A 648 19.01 2.02 22.10
CA ARG A 648 17.77 1.83 22.88
C ARG A 648 16.94 0.62 22.43
N ILE A 649 16.94 0.33 21.14
CA ILE A 649 16.17 -0.77 20.55
C ILE A 649 17.13 -1.70 19.81
N VAL A 650 17.11 -2.98 20.16
CA VAL A 650 17.76 -4.03 19.38
C VAL A 650 16.74 -4.55 18.38
N PRO A 651 16.88 -4.28 17.07
CA PRO A 651 15.92 -4.68 16.05
C PRO A 651 16.01 -6.18 15.73
N GLU A 652 15.25 -6.65 14.76
CA GLU A 652 15.33 -8.01 14.21
C GLU A 652 16.61 -8.20 13.38
N ILE A 653 17.76 -8.29 14.03
CA ILE A 653 19.06 -8.43 13.35
C ILE A 653 19.29 -9.82 12.74
N LYS A 654 18.38 -10.77 12.97
CA LYS A 654 18.34 -12.11 12.37
C LYS A 654 19.69 -12.88 12.45
N VAL A 655 20.45 -12.63 13.50
CA VAL A 655 21.73 -13.31 13.73
C VAL A 655 21.49 -14.72 14.25
N SER A 656 22.07 -15.70 13.57
CA SER A 656 22.15 -17.06 14.11
C SER A 656 23.16 -17.09 15.25
N ILE A 657 22.70 -17.26 16.48
CA ILE A 657 23.59 -17.34 17.65
C ILE A 657 24.24 -18.72 17.84
N ARG A 658 24.15 -19.59 16.83
CA ARG A 658 24.68 -20.96 16.90
C ARG A 658 26.17 -21.01 17.28
N ASN A 659 26.95 -20.00 16.89
CA ASN A 659 28.37 -19.89 17.15
C ASN A 659 28.69 -18.79 18.20
N MET A 660 27.68 -18.10 18.72
CA MET A 660 27.88 -16.97 19.62
C MET A 660 28.37 -17.42 20.99
N GLN A 661 29.43 -16.79 21.47
CA GLN A 661 30.00 -16.96 22.82
C GLN A 661 29.44 -15.91 23.77
N ALA A 662 29.39 -14.66 23.32
CA ALA A 662 28.90 -13.54 24.14
C ALA A 662 28.15 -12.48 23.30
N ILE A 663 27.08 -11.94 23.88
CA ILE A 663 26.37 -10.74 23.45
C ILE A 663 26.32 -9.77 24.60
N THR A 664 26.95 -8.60 24.43
CA THR A 664 26.92 -7.52 25.43
C THR A 664 25.85 -6.50 25.00
N LEU A 665 24.95 -6.16 25.94
CA LEU A 665 23.93 -5.14 25.77
C LEU A 665 24.21 -3.95 26.66
N GLY A 666 24.16 -2.73 26.10
CA GLY A 666 24.40 -1.49 26.80
C GLY A 666 23.29 -1.10 27.78
N ARG A 667 23.58 -0.10 28.66
CA ARG A 667 22.64 0.41 29.67
C ARG A 667 21.40 1.07 29.10
N GLY A 668 21.52 1.65 27.90
CA GLY A 668 20.42 2.31 27.22
C GLY A 668 19.36 1.37 26.62
N CYS A 669 19.63 0.07 26.56
CA CYS A 669 18.70 -0.91 25.92
C CYS A 669 17.36 -0.95 26.68
N ALA A 670 16.29 -0.53 25.99
CA ALA A 670 14.92 -0.46 26.49
C ALA A 670 13.99 -1.50 25.85
N TYR A 671 14.36 -2.04 24.69
CA TYR A 671 13.59 -3.06 23.98
C TYR A 671 14.49 -3.97 23.14
N ILE A 672 14.13 -5.25 23.08
CA ILE A 672 14.78 -6.25 22.24
C ILE A 672 13.68 -6.94 21.45
N SER A 673 13.74 -6.85 20.12
CA SER A 673 12.76 -7.50 19.24
C SER A 673 12.66 -9.01 19.50
N PRO A 674 11.48 -9.61 19.46
CA PRO A 674 11.28 -11.06 19.72
C PRO A 674 12.18 -11.95 18.87
N ASN A 675 12.45 -11.56 17.62
CA ASN A 675 13.25 -12.28 16.64
C ASN A 675 14.65 -11.67 16.46
N ALA A 676 15.10 -10.84 17.39
CA ALA A 676 16.45 -10.24 17.33
C ALA A 676 17.53 -11.33 17.31
N PHE A 677 17.32 -12.42 18.06
CA PHE A 677 18.26 -13.53 18.20
C PHE A 677 17.55 -14.88 17.99
N PHE A 678 18.11 -15.73 17.12
CA PHE A 678 17.62 -17.10 16.93
C PHE A 678 18.35 -18.06 17.89
N PHE A 679 17.63 -18.54 18.88
CA PHE A 679 18.12 -19.51 19.86
C PHE A 679 18.05 -20.96 19.34
N SER A 680 19.04 -21.81 19.68
CA SER A 680 19.00 -23.25 19.47
C SER A 680 19.27 -23.97 20.80
N GLU A 681 18.70 -25.16 20.99
CA GLU A 681 18.76 -25.92 22.24
C GLU A 681 20.19 -26.23 22.73
N ASP A 682 21.19 -26.20 21.84
CA ASP A 682 22.59 -26.51 22.15
C ASP A 682 23.48 -25.30 22.37
N ASN A 683 22.93 -24.10 22.56
CA ASN A 683 23.71 -22.88 22.55
C ASN A 683 24.20 -22.46 23.94
N ALA A 684 25.52 -22.22 24.06
CA ALA A 684 26.18 -21.76 25.29
C ALA A 684 26.45 -20.24 25.30
N CYS A 685 25.71 -19.44 24.52
CA CYS A 685 25.88 -17.99 24.46
C CYS A 685 25.70 -17.36 25.85
N THR A 686 26.55 -16.39 26.19
CA THR A 686 26.44 -15.61 27.42
C THR A 686 25.92 -14.22 27.08
N PHE A 687 24.76 -13.82 27.61
CA PHE A 687 24.33 -12.41 27.60
C PHE A 687 25.01 -11.65 28.74
N VAL A 688 25.76 -10.61 28.40
CA VAL A 688 26.43 -9.71 29.34
C VAL A 688 25.60 -8.43 29.43
N VAL A 689 24.96 -8.18 30.55
CA VAL A 689 23.92 -7.15 30.71
C VAL A 689 24.14 -6.31 31.96
N PRO A 690 23.75 -5.02 31.95
CA PRO A 690 23.86 -4.18 33.17
C PRO A 690 22.90 -4.68 34.26
N GLU A 691 23.37 -4.66 35.52
CA GLU A 691 22.55 -5.09 36.64
C GLU A 691 21.28 -4.23 36.78
N GLY A 692 20.13 -4.86 37.01
CA GLY A 692 18.84 -4.18 37.19
C GLY A 692 18.21 -3.58 35.93
N SER A 693 18.85 -3.70 34.76
CA SER A 693 18.38 -3.16 33.49
C SER A 693 17.18 -3.92 32.90
N TYR A 694 16.54 -3.34 31.86
CA TYR A 694 15.59 -4.04 31.03
C TYR A 694 16.22 -5.30 30.39
N ALA A 695 17.45 -5.15 29.86
CA ALA A 695 18.16 -6.27 29.22
C ALA A 695 18.41 -7.43 30.21
N ALA A 696 18.67 -7.13 31.49
CA ALA A 696 18.85 -8.15 32.55
C ALA A 696 17.53 -8.90 32.82
N ARG A 697 16.40 -8.20 32.87
CA ARG A 697 15.08 -8.83 33.05
C ARG A 697 14.73 -9.70 31.82
N TRP A 698 14.87 -9.17 30.62
CA TRP A 698 14.64 -9.90 29.37
C TRP A 698 15.50 -11.17 29.28
N ALA A 699 16.80 -11.08 29.59
CA ALA A 699 17.70 -12.21 29.58
C ALA A 699 17.29 -13.26 30.64
N SER A 700 16.83 -12.82 31.83
CA SER A 700 16.40 -13.73 32.90
C SER A 700 15.15 -14.53 32.54
N GLU A 701 14.20 -13.94 31.83
CA GLU A 701 13.00 -14.61 31.34
C GLU A 701 13.32 -15.75 30.36
N LYS A 702 14.44 -15.64 29.64
CA LYS A 702 14.93 -16.60 28.64
C LYS A 702 16.13 -17.42 29.12
N ALA A 703 16.43 -17.44 30.44
CA ALA A 703 17.62 -18.08 31.02
C ALA A 703 17.74 -19.60 30.74
N TYR A 704 16.66 -20.26 30.33
CA TYR A 704 16.69 -21.67 29.92
C TYR A 704 17.34 -21.90 28.53
N LEU A 705 17.58 -20.81 27.77
CA LEU A 705 18.16 -20.86 26.42
C LEU A 705 19.61 -20.35 26.35
N HIS A 706 20.16 -19.74 27.46
CA HIS A 706 21.47 -19.10 27.45
C HIS A 706 22.01 -18.89 28.88
N ARG A 707 23.25 -18.37 28.99
CA ARG A 707 23.87 -17.95 30.24
C ARG A 707 23.74 -16.44 30.41
N ILE A 708 23.75 -15.94 31.65
CA ILE A 708 23.68 -14.54 31.98
C ILE A 708 24.89 -14.15 32.79
N ALA A 709 25.56 -13.04 32.46
CA ALA A 709 26.54 -12.34 33.24
C ALA A 709 26.12 -10.88 33.39
N THR A 710 26.20 -10.34 34.61
CA THR A 710 25.83 -8.94 34.86
C THR A 710 27.10 -8.11 35.11
N TYR A 711 27.04 -6.81 34.76
CA TYR A 711 28.06 -5.81 35.08
C TYR A 711 27.39 -4.55 35.66
N GLU A 712 28.19 -3.77 36.46
CA GLU A 712 27.75 -2.53 37.10
C GLU A 712 27.66 -1.35 36.14
#